data_ed5e16da6841aa919bfe106b2a6f757c
#
_entry.id   ed5e16da6841aa919bfe106b2a6f757c
#
_cell.length_a   1.000
_cell.length_b   1.000
_cell.length_c   1.000
_cell.angle_alpha   90.00
_cell.angle_beta   90.00
_cell.angle_gamma   90.00
#
_symmetry.space_group_name_H-M   'P 1'
#
loop_
_entity.id
_entity.type
_entity.pdbx_description
1 polymer ?
#
loop_
_entity_poly.entity_id
_entity_poly.type
_entity_poly.pdbx_seq_one_letter_code
_entity_poly.pdbx_strand_id
1 'polypeptide(L)'
;MVRIRRTGQQTDEVPGAVVRPSGERATLAWCLEVVRQVNGFHDAQVMGGAVLHLGMIAEMRTGEGKTLAVTLPAYLGALSGQPVHVVTANDYLTARDQDWMRPVYQFLGLSAGLLDTAPNPDRTARRAEYAADVVYGQWDQFGCDMIRDNLAWDPGEQVQRGLGLAIVDEADLILIDQMRHSALVSGSASEPAEGHQAAAEAVRGLRPGEHFTADRAAMTASLTDDGVTAVEDWFGIENLYDEAHGGLAHIVENAVKASALYQRDRDYLVSGEQIVIIDRVSGRPLKSRYSDGMHEALEAKEDLPVRPATQVIGTMLCRDYLRQYERLAGLTGTAASEAPVYRELYGLEVVTVPTGRPVITVDHADKLYRKRQAKLAAIASDAGKRAASGQPVLVGAMSDADADAVAELLGEAGISCELLSARNFDREAAVLADAGRPGAVTIVVKMAGRGVDIVLGGRSGTEREAVVDLGGLCVLGTERNSDRRTELHLRGRAGRQGDPGESLFYLSAEDEVVGQILKYTPKSMVLDGTTLGRLSRDLDKAQFRSAASRAQWYQTYAAFDDVLAQQQRVIYAERNAIVHQQDLRVHVAAVLDDVLAAEVRTALRAGSDALSLVARLTRLYPVAGASSIDSAMRRGGKDSAAGVLAASRRDIRQAYENREAQLGRDIMRKLERAALLSATDKAWREHLAAMSDLLSSAMIRAAGGAPSLPDYQREAAALYTGMTDQVRRTAVNQIFYAKIKLRPSGS
;
A
#
# COMPACT_ATOMS: atom_id res chain seq x y z
N MET A 1 -17.71 -27.37 2.24
CA MET A 1 -18.56 -28.26 1.40
C MET A 1 -19.97 -27.67 1.38
N VAL A 2 -20.29 -26.86 0.39
CA VAL A 2 -21.65 -26.30 0.25
C VAL A 2 -22.57 -27.42 -0.20
N ARG A 3 -23.40 -27.94 0.69
CA ARG A 3 -24.47 -28.86 0.34
C ARG A 3 -25.60 -28.06 -0.29
N ILE A 4 -25.75 -28.14 -1.60
CA ILE A 4 -26.95 -27.71 -2.31
C ILE A 4 -28.08 -28.64 -1.86
N ARG A 5 -28.95 -28.16 -0.93
CA ARG A 5 -30.22 -28.86 -0.62
C ARG A 5 -31.19 -28.59 -1.76
N ARG A 6 -31.35 -29.57 -2.62
CA ARG A 6 -32.53 -29.63 -3.49
C ARG A 6 -33.75 -29.90 -2.62
N THR A 7 -34.63 -28.93 -2.51
CA THR A 7 -36.05 -29.20 -2.13
C THR A 7 -36.65 -29.92 -3.31
N GLY A 8 -37.13 -31.15 -3.04
CA GLY A 8 -37.61 -32.06 -4.08
C GLY A 8 -38.71 -31.48 -4.95
N GLN A 9 -38.39 -31.42 -6.23
CA GLN A 9 -39.28 -31.68 -7.37
C GLN A 9 -38.43 -31.72 -8.64
N GLN A 10 -38.64 -32.78 -9.41
CA GLN A 10 -38.26 -33.10 -10.78
C GLN A 10 -37.05 -32.40 -11.42
N THR A 11 -36.13 -33.26 -11.80
CA THR A 11 -35.00 -32.93 -12.70
C THR A 11 -35.52 -32.59 -14.08
N ASP A 12 -35.67 -31.31 -14.37
CA ASP A 12 -35.67 -30.86 -15.75
C ASP A 12 -34.21 -30.50 -16.12
N GLU A 13 -33.73 -31.11 -17.19
CA GLU A 13 -32.46 -30.82 -17.82
C GLU A 13 -32.43 -29.33 -18.15
N VAL A 14 -31.45 -28.60 -17.59
CA VAL A 14 -31.16 -27.23 -17.98
C VAL A 14 -30.58 -27.31 -19.39
N PRO A 15 -31.24 -26.76 -20.43
CA PRO A 15 -30.71 -26.80 -21.79
C PRO A 15 -29.37 -26.03 -21.84
N GLY A 16 -28.38 -26.67 -22.39
CA GLY A 16 -27.09 -26.00 -22.68
C GLY A 16 -27.26 -24.93 -23.76
N ALA A 17 -27.48 -23.74 -23.34
CA ALA A 17 -27.19 -22.44 -23.94
C ALA A 17 -27.88 -21.38 -23.08
N VAL A 18 -27.13 -20.77 -22.16
CA VAL A 18 -27.62 -19.59 -21.43
C VAL A 18 -27.81 -18.46 -22.42
N VAL A 19 -29.07 -18.19 -22.83
CA VAL A 19 -29.39 -17.04 -23.67
C VAL A 19 -29.11 -15.78 -22.86
N ARG A 20 -28.09 -15.04 -23.24
CA ARG A 20 -27.77 -13.76 -22.61
C ARG A 20 -28.88 -12.75 -22.88
N PRO A 21 -29.52 -12.16 -21.85
CA PRO A 21 -30.49 -11.10 -22.06
C PRO A 21 -29.74 -9.83 -22.58
N SER A 22 -30.31 -9.17 -23.55
CA SER A 22 -29.82 -7.91 -24.10
C SER A 22 -30.25 -6.73 -23.23
N GLY A 23 -29.31 -6.04 -22.61
CA GLY A 23 -29.49 -4.82 -21.84
C GLY A 23 -29.09 -4.95 -20.36
N GLU A 24 -28.41 -3.95 -19.85
CA GLU A 24 -27.80 -3.94 -18.50
C GLU A 24 -28.79 -4.19 -17.36
N ARG A 25 -29.98 -3.59 -17.43
CA ARG A 25 -31.05 -3.77 -16.42
C ARG A 25 -31.68 -5.18 -16.45
N ALA A 26 -31.85 -5.75 -17.63
CA ALA A 26 -32.39 -7.09 -17.78
C ALA A 26 -31.38 -8.15 -17.32
N THR A 27 -30.09 -7.92 -17.57
CA THR A 27 -28.99 -8.79 -17.12
C THR A 27 -28.89 -8.76 -15.59
N LEU A 28 -28.95 -7.59 -14.97
CA LEU A 28 -28.94 -7.44 -13.51
C LEU A 28 -30.14 -8.18 -12.86
N ALA A 29 -31.38 -7.95 -13.37
CA ALA A 29 -32.55 -8.60 -12.85
C ALA A 29 -32.48 -10.13 -12.99
N TRP A 30 -31.98 -10.64 -14.10
CA TRP A 30 -31.78 -12.08 -14.33
C TRP A 30 -30.72 -12.67 -13.42
N CYS A 31 -29.54 -11.99 -13.26
CA CYS A 31 -28.51 -12.43 -12.34
C CYS A 31 -29.00 -12.46 -10.89
N LEU A 32 -29.76 -11.46 -10.46
CA LEU A 32 -30.39 -11.41 -9.14
C LEU A 32 -31.32 -12.57 -8.91
N GLU A 33 -32.12 -12.94 -9.91
CA GLU A 33 -33.06 -14.05 -9.81
C GLU A 33 -32.38 -15.43 -9.79
N VAL A 34 -31.37 -15.64 -10.65
CA VAL A 34 -30.59 -16.89 -10.68
C VAL A 34 -29.85 -17.08 -9.36
N VAL A 35 -29.22 -16.04 -8.85
CA VAL A 35 -28.48 -16.06 -7.59
C VAL A 35 -29.42 -16.28 -6.40
N ARG A 36 -30.63 -15.68 -6.41
CA ARG A 36 -31.65 -15.87 -5.40
C ARG A 36 -32.19 -17.31 -5.39
N GLN A 37 -32.34 -17.93 -6.54
CA GLN A 37 -32.81 -19.31 -6.66
C GLN A 37 -31.77 -20.35 -6.27
N VAL A 38 -30.49 -20.08 -6.52
CA VAL A 38 -29.41 -21.06 -6.33
C VAL A 38 -28.92 -21.14 -4.88
N ASN A 39 -28.91 -20.05 -4.10
CA ASN A 39 -28.21 -20.04 -2.80
C ASN A 39 -28.90 -19.29 -1.64
N GLY A 40 -30.15 -18.85 -1.77
CA GLY A 40 -30.82 -18.16 -0.66
C GLY A 40 -30.12 -16.87 -0.24
N PHE A 41 -29.66 -16.04 -1.18
CA PHE A 41 -29.15 -14.71 -0.90
C PHE A 41 -30.14 -13.89 -0.10
N HIS A 42 -29.66 -13.26 0.95
CA HIS A 42 -30.46 -12.30 1.70
C HIS A 42 -30.53 -10.97 0.96
N ASP A 43 -31.61 -10.21 1.14
CA ASP A 43 -31.80 -8.91 0.50
C ASP A 43 -30.63 -7.96 0.75
N ALA A 44 -30.00 -8.02 1.92
CA ALA A 44 -28.81 -7.25 2.25
C ALA A 44 -27.61 -7.53 1.30
N GLN A 45 -27.40 -8.79 0.91
CA GLN A 45 -26.30 -9.17 0.01
C GLN A 45 -26.59 -8.69 -1.42
N VAL A 46 -27.85 -8.77 -1.84
CA VAL A 46 -28.29 -8.27 -3.16
C VAL A 46 -28.13 -6.75 -3.22
N MET A 47 -28.57 -6.02 -2.18
CA MET A 47 -28.38 -4.56 -2.10
C MET A 47 -26.90 -4.19 -2.08
N GLY A 48 -26.08 -4.89 -1.29
CA GLY A 48 -24.64 -4.68 -1.27
C GLY A 48 -24.01 -4.87 -2.64
N GLY A 49 -24.34 -5.96 -3.33
CA GLY A 49 -23.88 -6.23 -4.70
C GLY A 49 -24.31 -5.16 -5.70
N ALA A 50 -25.54 -4.63 -5.59
CA ALA A 50 -26.00 -3.53 -6.43
C ALA A 50 -25.24 -2.22 -6.17
N VAL A 51 -24.96 -1.89 -4.92
CA VAL A 51 -24.14 -0.73 -4.53
C VAL A 51 -22.73 -0.84 -5.13
N LEU A 52 -22.11 -2.01 -5.02
CA LEU A 52 -20.80 -2.29 -5.60
C LEU A 52 -20.81 -2.18 -7.14
N HIS A 53 -21.86 -2.69 -7.79
CA HIS A 53 -22.02 -2.60 -9.25
C HIS A 53 -22.10 -1.14 -9.73
N LEU A 54 -22.66 -0.25 -8.92
CA LEU A 54 -22.74 1.18 -9.21
C LEU A 54 -21.42 1.93 -8.95
N GLY A 55 -20.35 1.26 -8.51
CA GLY A 55 -19.07 1.89 -8.22
C GLY A 55 -19.09 2.71 -6.92
N MET A 56 -19.71 2.18 -5.87
CA MET A 56 -19.85 2.83 -4.56
C MET A 56 -19.25 1.97 -3.45
N ILE A 57 -19.16 2.52 -2.24
CA ILE A 57 -18.82 1.79 -1.04
C ILE A 57 -20.07 1.25 -0.36
N ALA A 58 -20.16 -0.07 -0.23
CA ALA A 58 -21.22 -0.72 0.53
C ALA A 58 -20.78 -0.88 1.99
N GLU A 59 -21.41 -0.16 2.91
CA GLU A 59 -21.23 -0.43 4.33
C GLU A 59 -22.17 -1.58 4.73
N MET A 60 -21.58 -2.78 4.83
CA MET A 60 -22.27 -4.00 5.28
C MET A 60 -21.64 -4.46 6.59
N ARG A 61 -22.48 -4.68 7.60
CA ARG A 61 -22.00 -5.15 8.91
C ARG A 61 -21.18 -6.43 8.80
N THR A 62 -20.23 -6.60 9.70
CA THR A 62 -19.43 -7.84 9.76
C THR A 62 -20.36 -9.03 9.99
N GLY A 63 -20.16 -10.10 9.22
CA GLY A 63 -21.00 -11.31 9.29
C GLY A 63 -22.20 -11.33 8.31
N GLU A 64 -22.55 -10.25 7.62
CA GLU A 64 -23.69 -10.20 6.68
C GLU A 64 -23.41 -10.90 5.31
N GLY A 65 -22.28 -11.57 5.15
CA GLY A 65 -21.95 -12.31 3.92
C GLY A 65 -21.39 -11.41 2.82
N LYS A 66 -20.49 -10.50 3.17
CA LYS A 66 -19.77 -9.59 2.24
C LYS A 66 -19.18 -10.34 1.06
N THR A 67 -18.49 -11.46 1.29
CA THR A 67 -17.85 -12.27 0.23
C THR A 67 -18.84 -12.73 -0.84
N LEU A 68 -20.08 -13.08 -0.46
CA LEU A 68 -21.13 -13.41 -1.43
C LEU A 68 -21.61 -12.19 -2.21
N ALA A 69 -21.74 -11.03 -1.56
CA ALA A 69 -22.17 -9.80 -2.23
C ALA A 69 -21.19 -9.38 -3.35
N VAL A 70 -19.88 -9.66 -3.20
CA VAL A 70 -18.85 -9.41 -4.22
C VAL A 70 -19.11 -10.18 -5.51
N THR A 71 -19.67 -11.38 -5.44
CA THR A 71 -19.85 -12.22 -6.64
C THR A 71 -20.78 -11.61 -7.68
N LEU A 72 -21.75 -10.81 -7.26
CA LEU A 72 -22.72 -10.17 -8.17
C LEU A 72 -22.06 -9.15 -9.10
N PRO A 73 -21.39 -8.10 -8.60
CA PRO A 73 -20.72 -7.13 -9.46
C PRO A 73 -19.54 -7.74 -10.21
N ALA A 74 -18.84 -8.73 -9.63
CA ALA A 74 -17.77 -9.44 -10.30
C ALA A 74 -18.27 -10.20 -11.54
N TYR A 75 -19.38 -10.93 -11.40
CA TYR A 75 -20.02 -11.61 -12.52
C TYR A 75 -20.47 -10.64 -13.62
N LEU A 76 -21.13 -9.54 -13.25
CA LEU A 76 -21.60 -8.54 -14.21
C LEU A 76 -20.43 -7.84 -14.93
N GLY A 77 -19.36 -7.52 -14.20
CA GLY A 77 -18.15 -6.96 -14.79
C GLY A 77 -17.48 -7.91 -15.80
N ALA A 78 -17.33 -9.18 -15.43
CA ALA A 78 -16.79 -10.21 -16.30
C ALA A 78 -17.61 -10.44 -17.58
N LEU A 79 -18.94 -10.42 -17.47
CA LEU A 79 -19.85 -10.53 -18.63
C LEU A 79 -19.68 -9.37 -19.63
N SER A 80 -19.29 -8.19 -19.17
CA SER A 80 -19.00 -7.06 -20.05
C SER A 80 -17.64 -7.16 -20.75
N GLY A 81 -16.87 -8.22 -20.47
CA GLY A 81 -15.52 -8.44 -21.01
C GLY A 81 -14.42 -7.62 -20.34
N GLN A 82 -14.75 -6.91 -19.25
CA GLN A 82 -13.77 -6.15 -18.47
C GLN A 82 -12.98 -7.09 -17.54
N PRO A 83 -11.67 -6.88 -17.34
CA PRO A 83 -10.92 -7.51 -16.26
C PRO A 83 -11.51 -7.14 -14.91
N VAL A 84 -11.79 -8.13 -14.06
CA VAL A 84 -12.32 -7.91 -12.70
C VAL A 84 -11.27 -8.33 -11.68
N HIS A 85 -10.88 -7.42 -10.82
CA HIS A 85 -9.95 -7.68 -9.73
C HIS A 85 -10.67 -7.56 -8.39
N VAL A 86 -10.63 -8.62 -7.59
CA VAL A 86 -11.12 -8.63 -6.20
C VAL A 86 -9.91 -8.45 -5.30
N VAL A 87 -9.85 -7.27 -4.68
CA VAL A 87 -8.73 -6.85 -3.84
C VAL A 87 -9.05 -7.15 -2.39
N THR A 88 -8.24 -7.99 -1.76
CA THR A 88 -8.44 -8.44 -0.39
C THR A 88 -7.33 -7.96 0.55
N ALA A 89 -7.57 -8.05 1.85
CA ALA A 89 -6.70 -7.47 2.86
C ALA A 89 -5.42 -8.27 3.15
N ASN A 90 -5.39 -9.57 2.83
CA ASN A 90 -4.24 -10.46 3.11
C ASN A 90 -4.33 -11.78 2.36
N ASP A 91 -3.21 -12.53 2.33
CA ASP A 91 -3.02 -13.81 1.63
C ASP A 91 -4.07 -14.84 2.01
N TYR A 92 -4.36 -14.97 3.30
CA TYR A 92 -5.32 -15.96 3.80
C TYR A 92 -6.74 -15.69 3.28
N LEU A 93 -7.19 -14.43 3.37
CA LEU A 93 -8.49 -14.02 2.87
C LEU A 93 -8.57 -14.17 1.34
N THR A 94 -7.49 -13.81 0.63
CA THR A 94 -7.40 -13.96 -0.82
C THR A 94 -7.64 -15.40 -1.25
N ALA A 95 -6.87 -16.33 -0.67
CA ALA A 95 -6.94 -17.75 -1.02
C ALA A 95 -8.27 -18.38 -0.59
N ARG A 96 -8.73 -18.08 0.64
CA ARG A 96 -10.02 -18.56 1.17
C ARG A 96 -11.19 -18.13 0.31
N ASP A 97 -11.25 -16.83 -0.01
CA ASP A 97 -12.41 -16.27 -0.71
C ASP A 97 -12.44 -16.71 -2.18
N GLN A 98 -11.27 -16.80 -2.82
CA GLN A 98 -11.17 -17.35 -4.16
C GLN A 98 -11.59 -18.84 -4.19
N ASP A 99 -11.07 -19.68 -3.28
CA ASP A 99 -11.40 -21.10 -3.24
C ASP A 99 -12.88 -21.32 -2.92
N TRP A 100 -13.44 -20.48 -2.04
CA TRP A 100 -14.87 -20.58 -1.69
C TRP A 100 -15.78 -20.11 -2.83
N MET A 101 -15.42 -19.05 -3.57
CA MET A 101 -16.24 -18.48 -4.64
C MET A 101 -15.97 -19.13 -6.01
N ARG A 102 -14.83 -19.77 -6.21
CA ARG A 102 -14.49 -20.45 -7.46
C ARG A 102 -15.57 -21.40 -7.98
N PRO A 103 -16.19 -22.28 -7.15
CA PRO A 103 -17.27 -23.16 -7.62
C PRO A 103 -18.50 -22.36 -8.12
N VAL A 104 -18.78 -21.19 -7.53
CA VAL A 104 -19.88 -20.31 -7.96
C VAL A 104 -19.57 -19.73 -9.34
N TYR A 105 -18.37 -19.19 -9.54
CA TYR A 105 -17.96 -18.66 -10.83
C TYR A 105 -17.93 -19.74 -11.91
N GLN A 106 -17.40 -20.93 -11.61
CA GLN A 106 -17.37 -22.06 -12.53
C GLN A 106 -18.78 -22.51 -12.94
N PHE A 107 -19.74 -22.54 -11.99
CA PHE A 107 -21.14 -22.82 -12.30
C PHE A 107 -21.74 -21.78 -13.24
N LEU A 108 -21.34 -20.51 -13.11
CA LEU A 108 -21.75 -19.41 -13.96
C LEU A 108 -20.97 -19.31 -15.28
N GLY A 109 -20.04 -20.25 -15.54
CA GLY A 109 -19.23 -20.30 -16.76
C GLY A 109 -18.05 -19.33 -16.78
N LEU A 110 -17.61 -18.83 -15.61
CA LEU A 110 -16.46 -17.94 -15.46
C LEU A 110 -15.28 -18.68 -14.82
N SER A 111 -14.09 -18.16 -15.08
CA SER A 111 -12.84 -18.57 -14.46
C SER A 111 -12.43 -17.61 -13.34
N ALA A 112 -11.77 -18.15 -12.28
CA ALA A 112 -11.26 -17.38 -11.16
C ALA A 112 -9.77 -17.65 -10.94
N GLY A 113 -8.94 -16.62 -11.07
CA GLY A 113 -7.49 -16.63 -10.85
C GLY A 113 -7.13 -16.23 -9.42
N LEU A 114 -5.95 -16.65 -8.97
CA LEU A 114 -5.38 -16.33 -7.66
C LEU A 114 -3.95 -15.84 -7.82
N LEU A 115 -3.68 -14.60 -7.39
CA LEU A 115 -2.32 -14.10 -7.35
C LEU A 115 -1.61 -14.62 -6.10
N ASP A 116 -0.52 -15.34 -6.30
CA ASP A 116 0.35 -15.77 -5.21
C ASP A 116 1.21 -14.61 -4.68
N THR A 117 1.77 -14.78 -3.51
CA THR A 117 2.60 -13.79 -2.82
C THR A 117 4.11 -14.01 -3.00
N ALA A 118 4.52 -14.81 -4.00
CA ALA A 118 5.93 -15.04 -4.30
C ALA A 118 6.63 -13.71 -4.65
N PRO A 119 7.82 -13.43 -4.12
CA PRO A 119 8.53 -12.18 -4.38
C PRO A 119 8.88 -11.98 -5.86
N ASN A 120 9.19 -13.07 -6.56
CA ASN A 120 9.48 -13.10 -8.00
C ASN A 120 8.63 -14.19 -8.66
N PRO A 121 7.35 -13.92 -8.92
CA PRO A 121 6.46 -14.92 -9.53
C PRO A 121 6.90 -15.23 -10.96
N ASP A 122 6.71 -16.48 -11.38
CA ASP A 122 6.87 -16.84 -12.78
C ASP A 122 5.88 -16.06 -13.64
N ARG A 123 6.40 -15.31 -14.61
CA ARG A 123 5.59 -14.44 -15.48
C ARG A 123 4.58 -15.23 -16.31
N THR A 124 4.90 -16.46 -16.70
CA THR A 124 3.99 -17.31 -17.49
C THR A 124 2.80 -17.74 -16.64
N ALA A 125 3.06 -18.23 -15.42
CA ALA A 125 2.02 -18.58 -14.46
C ALA A 125 1.19 -17.36 -14.09
N ARG A 126 1.84 -16.21 -13.82
CA ARG A 126 1.17 -14.96 -13.47
C ARG A 126 0.22 -14.47 -14.57
N ARG A 127 0.65 -14.56 -15.83
CA ARG A 127 -0.20 -14.22 -16.98
C ARG A 127 -1.39 -15.16 -17.11
N ALA A 128 -1.22 -16.45 -16.81
CA ALA A 128 -2.32 -17.42 -16.82
C ALA A 128 -3.37 -17.05 -15.76
N GLU A 129 -2.96 -16.60 -14.57
CA GLU A 129 -3.91 -16.11 -13.55
C GLU A 129 -4.64 -14.85 -14.01
N TYR A 130 -3.95 -13.86 -14.61
CA TYR A 130 -4.59 -12.67 -15.17
C TYR A 130 -5.48 -12.97 -16.39
N ALA A 131 -5.35 -14.13 -17.03
CA ALA A 131 -6.24 -14.55 -18.11
C ALA A 131 -7.62 -14.95 -17.60
N ALA A 132 -7.79 -15.22 -16.32
CA ALA A 132 -9.09 -15.51 -15.71
C ALA A 132 -10.04 -14.30 -15.78
N ASP A 133 -11.35 -14.58 -15.73
CA ASP A 133 -12.41 -13.55 -15.79
C ASP A 133 -12.43 -12.70 -14.51
N VAL A 134 -12.20 -13.32 -13.36
CA VAL A 134 -12.13 -12.68 -12.04
C VAL A 134 -10.81 -13.07 -11.38
N VAL A 135 -10.01 -12.10 -10.94
CA VAL A 135 -8.70 -12.34 -10.33
C VAL A 135 -8.70 -11.84 -8.89
N TYR A 136 -8.35 -12.72 -7.96
CA TYR A 136 -8.20 -12.41 -6.55
C TYR A 136 -6.73 -12.12 -6.21
N GLY A 137 -6.48 -11.08 -5.43
CA GLY A 137 -5.14 -10.71 -5.00
C GLY A 137 -5.14 -9.64 -3.92
N GLN A 138 -3.98 -9.38 -3.34
CA GLN A 138 -3.76 -8.20 -2.52
C GLN A 138 -3.41 -7.01 -3.41
N TRP A 139 -3.70 -5.78 -2.94
CA TRP A 139 -3.44 -4.58 -3.72
C TRP A 139 -1.95 -4.41 -4.07
N ASP A 140 -1.04 -4.80 -3.18
CA ASP A 140 0.42 -4.71 -3.39
C ASP A 140 0.90 -5.68 -4.47
N GLN A 141 0.29 -6.86 -4.60
CA GLN A 141 0.57 -7.81 -5.67
C GLN A 141 0.19 -7.21 -7.04
N PHE A 142 -1.03 -6.71 -7.13
CA PHE A 142 -1.49 -6.01 -8.32
C PHE A 142 -0.62 -4.80 -8.64
N GLY A 143 -0.27 -4.00 -7.62
CA GLY A 143 0.59 -2.83 -7.76
C GLY A 143 2.02 -3.17 -8.18
N CYS A 144 2.63 -4.22 -7.62
CA CYS A 144 3.95 -4.69 -8.03
C CYS A 144 3.95 -5.20 -9.49
N ASP A 145 2.89 -5.92 -9.90
CA ASP A 145 2.76 -6.37 -11.28
C ASP A 145 2.57 -5.20 -12.24
N MET A 146 1.81 -4.16 -11.87
CA MET A 146 1.70 -2.93 -12.64
C MET A 146 3.06 -2.25 -12.81
N ILE A 147 3.87 -2.16 -11.75
CA ILE A 147 5.21 -1.59 -11.83
C ILE A 147 6.08 -2.44 -12.77
N ARG A 148 6.05 -3.77 -12.65
CA ARG A 148 6.81 -4.68 -13.52
C ARG A 148 6.38 -4.56 -14.98
N ASP A 149 5.09 -4.46 -15.25
CA ASP A 149 4.54 -4.26 -16.59
C ASP A 149 4.99 -2.91 -17.20
N ASN A 150 4.99 -1.85 -16.37
CA ASN A 150 5.49 -0.55 -16.77
C ASN A 150 7.02 -0.52 -16.99
N LEU A 151 7.77 -1.44 -16.39
CA LEU A 151 9.21 -1.60 -16.57
C LEU A 151 9.59 -2.66 -17.63
N ALA A 152 8.63 -3.37 -18.19
CA ALA A 152 8.86 -4.37 -19.25
C ALA A 152 9.46 -3.75 -20.50
N TRP A 153 10.37 -4.46 -21.16
CA TRP A 153 11.01 -4.01 -22.41
C TRP A 153 10.36 -4.61 -23.65
N ASP A 154 9.54 -5.63 -23.47
CA ASP A 154 8.80 -6.31 -24.51
C ASP A 154 7.32 -6.43 -24.11
N PRO A 155 6.34 -6.18 -25.01
CA PRO A 155 4.92 -6.37 -24.70
C PRO A 155 4.59 -7.78 -24.21
N GLY A 156 5.34 -8.78 -24.68
CA GLY A 156 5.21 -10.16 -24.22
C GLY A 156 5.63 -10.40 -22.77
N GLU A 157 6.28 -9.45 -22.10
CA GLU A 157 6.61 -9.53 -20.68
C GLU A 157 5.50 -9.02 -19.77
N GLN A 158 4.57 -8.22 -20.27
CA GLN A 158 3.44 -7.67 -19.50
C GLN A 158 2.43 -8.77 -19.20
N VAL A 159 1.90 -8.75 -17.98
CA VAL A 159 1.00 -9.80 -17.46
C VAL A 159 -0.44 -9.33 -17.28
N GLN A 160 -0.66 -8.05 -16.94
CA GLN A 160 -2.00 -7.49 -16.71
C GLN A 160 -2.73 -7.21 -18.03
N ARG A 161 -4.05 -7.44 -18.06
CA ARG A 161 -4.89 -7.19 -19.24
C ARG A 161 -5.54 -5.79 -19.28
N GLY A 162 -5.37 -5.03 -18.20
CA GLY A 162 -5.98 -3.72 -17.99
C GLY A 162 -6.64 -3.61 -16.63
N LEU A 163 -7.16 -2.42 -16.32
CA LEU A 163 -7.76 -2.06 -15.03
C LEU A 163 -9.24 -1.71 -15.21
N GLY A 164 -10.09 -2.72 -15.45
CA GLY A 164 -11.52 -2.51 -15.67
C GLY A 164 -12.26 -2.25 -14.35
N LEU A 165 -12.56 -3.28 -13.57
CA LEU A 165 -13.27 -3.18 -12.31
C LEU A 165 -12.40 -3.66 -11.14
N ALA A 166 -12.23 -2.84 -10.09
CA ALA A 166 -11.74 -3.29 -8.80
C ALA A 166 -12.86 -3.31 -7.77
N ILE A 167 -12.97 -4.41 -7.04
CA ILE A 167 -13.85 -4.57 -5.88
C ILE A 167 -12.96 -4.80 -4.67
N VAL A 168 -12.94 -3.83 -3.74
CA VAL A 168 -12.06 -3.84 -2.57
C VAL A 168 -12.81 -4.36 -1.35
N ASP A 169 -12.42 -5.53 -0.84
CA ASP A 169 -12.89 -6.02 0.46
C ASP A 169 -12.10 -5.38 1.60
N GLU A 170 -12.73 -5.18 2.74
CA GLU A 170 -12.18 -4.40 3.87
C GLU A 170 -11.69 -3.01 3.41
N ALA A 171 -12.57 -2.30 2.68
CA ALA A 171 -12.25 -1.05 2.00
C ALA A 171 -11.70 0.05 2.93
N ASP A 172 -12.09 0.08 4.19
CA ASP A 172 -11.55 1.02 5.18
C ASP A 172 -10.08 0.75 5.53
N LEU A 173 -9.64 -0.51 5.54
CA LEU A 173 -8.23 -0.85 5.69
C LEU A 173 -7.43 -0.46 4.45
N ILE A 174 -7.89 -0.85 3.27
CA ILE A 174 -7.11 -0.70 2.05
C ILE A 174 -7.16 0.75 1.52
N LEU A 175 -8.35 1.34 1.41
CA LEU A 175 -8.53 2.66 0.81
C LEU A 175 -8.23 3.83 1.77
N ILE A 176 -8.22 3.59 3.09
CA ILE A 176 -7.94 4.64 4.07
C ILE A 176 -6.62 4.37 4.79
N ASP A 177 -6.51 3.26 5.53
CA ASP A 177 -5.33 3.03 6.37
C ASP A 177 -4.06 2.75 5.56
N GLN A 178 -4.19 2.01 4.44
CA GLN A 178 -3.08 1.65 3.56
C GLN A 178 -2.92 2.58 2.34
N MET A 179 -3.68 3.66 2.24
CA MET A 179 -3.68 4.53 1.06
C MET A 179 -2.28 5.04 0.65
N ARG A 180 -1.40 5.26 1.62
CA ARG A 180 -0.01 5.69 1.43
C ARG A 180 1.01 4.54 1.52
N HIS A 181 0.58 3.30 1.70
CA HIS A 181 1.49 2.18 1.55
C HIS A 181 1.94 2.08 0.10
N SER A 182 3.21 1.74 -0.08
CA SER A 182 3.82 1.62 -1.40
C SER A 182 3.99 0.17 -1.80
N ALA A 183 3.51 -0.20 -2.98
CA ALA A 183 4.04 -1.34 -3.70
C ALA A 183 5.44 -0.96 -4.19
N LEU A 184 6.42 -1.82 -3.98
CA LEU A 184 7.82 -1.56 -4.29
C LEU A 184 8.39 -2.72 -5.12
N VAL A 185 9.07 -2.37 -6.21
CA VAL A 185 9.91 -3.30 -6.95
C VAL A 185 11.34 -2.84 -6.80
N SER A 186 12.17 -3.72 -6.21
CA SER A 186 13.58 -3.43 -5.93
C SER A 186 14.50 -4.22 -6.84
N GLY A 187 15.61 -3.62 -7.21
CA GLY A 187 16.74 -4.26 -7.86
C GLY A 187 17.95 -4.36 -6.94
N SER A 188 18.95 -5.13 -7.32
CA SER A 188 20.22 -5.20 -6.59
C SER A 188 20.90 -3.82 -6.60
N ALA A 189 21.19 -3.27 -5.44
CA ALA A 189 22.04 -2.10 -5.34
C ALA A 189 23.51 -2.52 -5.40
N SER A 190 24.34 -1.63 -5.90
CA SER A 190 25.79 -1.82 -5.98
C SER A 190 26.55 -1.21 -4.80
N GLU A 191 25.84 -0.66 -3.80
CA GLU A 191 26.52 -0.04 -2.65
C GLU A 191 26.78 -1.04 -1.54
N PRO A 192 27.99 -1.01 -0.92
CA PRO A 192 28.33 -1.89 0.17
C PRO A 192 27.49 -1.59 1.41
N ALA A 193 27.15 -2.63 2.17
CA ALA A 193 26.54 -2.53 3.50
C ALA A 193 27.53 -1.95 4.56
N GLU A 194 28.70 -1.56 4.13
CA GLU A 194 29.76 -0.97 4.94
C GLU A 194 29.34 0.40 5.47
N GLY A 195 29.36 0.56 6.79
CA GLY A 195 29.00 1.80 7.49
C GLY A 195 27.80 1.68 8.41
N HIS A 196 26.79 0.86 8.10
CA HIS A 196 25.60 0.70 8.96
C HIS A 196 25.95 0.09 10.31
N GLN A 197 26.82 -0.93 10.33
CA GLN A 197 27.27 -1.56 11.58
C GLN A 197 28.06 -0.57 12.44
N ALA A 198 28.99 0.16 11.83
CA ALA A 198 29.79 1.19 12.51
C ALA A 198 28.90 2.32 13.06
N ALA A 199 27.89 2.77 12.31
CA ALA A 199 26.94 3.78 12.76
C ALA A 199 26.05 3.26 13.92
N ALA A 200 25.63 2.00 13.87
CA ALA A 200 24.86 1.40 14.97
C ALA A 200 25.70 1.32 16.25
N GLU A 201 26.98 0.98 16.16
CA GLU A 201 27.92 0.98 17.29
C GLU A 201 28.13 2.38 17.85
N ALA A 202 28.35 3.39 16.99
CA ALA A 202 28.49 4.79 17.41
C ALA A 202 27.25 5.28 18.16
N VAL A 203 26.06 4.99 17.65
CA VAL A 203 24.78 5.41 18.23
C VAL A 203 24.47 4.71 19.56
N ARG A 204 24.95 3.49 19.81
CA ARG A 204 24.79 2.80 21.11
C ARG A 204 25.41 3.57 22.27
N GLY A 205 26.42 4.38 22.03
CA GLY A 205 27.06 5.25 23.04
C GLY A 205 26.32 6.56 23.31
N LEU A 206 25.34 6.92 22.49
CA LEU A 206 24.63 8.20 22.60
C LEU A 206 23.53 8.16 23.67
N ARG A 207 23.33 9.29 24.36
CA ARG A 207 22.34 9.45 25.42
C ARG A 207 21.15 10.29 24.98
N PRO A 208 19.88 9.81 25.17
CA PRO A 208 18.68 10.58 24.86
C PRO A 208 18.63 11.91 25.66
N GLY A 209 18.22 12.98 25.00
CA GLY A 209 18.09 14.31 25.58
C GLY A 209 19.40 15.11 25.66
N GLU A 210 20.56 14.45 25.59
CA GLU A 210 21.88 15.07 25.56
C GLU A 210 22.43 15.04 24.12
N HIS A 211 22.56 13.85 23.54
CA HIS A 211 23.16 13.65 22.21
C HIS A 211 22.14 13.59 21.07
N PHE A 212 20.87 13.25 21.36
CA PHE A 212 19.80 13.29 20.37
C PHE A 212 18.44 13.58 21.02
N THR A 213 17.55 14.17 20.25
CA THR A 213 16.12 14.34 20.59
C THR A 213 15.28 13.40 19.76
N ALA A 214 14.20 12.87 20.34
CA ALA A 214 13.27 11.99 19.65
C ALA A 214 11.82 12.30 20.00
N ASP A 215 10.98 12.46 18.99
CA ASP A 215 9.52 12.55 19.12
C ASP A 215 8.89 11.33 18.49
N ARG A 216 8.38 10.42 19.33
CA ARG A 216 7.73 9.19 18.88
C ARG A 216 6.38 9.42 18.21
N ALA A 217 5.67 10.49 18.59
CA ALA A 217 4.38 10.80 17.99
C ALA A 217 4.56 11.34 16.58
N ALA A 218 5.57 12.19 16.38
CA ALA A 218 5.94 12.72 15.07
C ALA A 218 6.85 11.77 14.25
N MET A 219 7.34 10.67 14.84
CA MET A 219 8.31 9.76 14.23
C MET A 219 9.57 10.47 13.74
N THR A 220 10.07 11.42 14.53
CA THR A 220 11.30 12.18 14.25
C THR A 220 12.35 11.95 15.32
N ALA A 221 13.60 11.85 14.90
CA ALA A 221 14.75 11.85 15.80
C ALA A 221 15.89 12.59 15.09
N SER A 222 16.62 13.41 15.86
CA SER A 222 17.71 14.24 15.34
C SER A 222 18.84 14.31 16.36
N LEU A 223 20.08 14.35 15.89
CA LEU A 223 21.24 14.64 16.74
C LEU A 223 21.17 16.08 17.27
N THR A 224 21.69 16.29 18.46
CA THR A 224 22.05 17.60 18.99
C THR A 224 23.48 17.97 18.56
N ASP A 225 23.91 19.21 18.79
CA ASP A 225 25.28 19.63 18.51
C ASP A 225 26.32 18.75 19.26
N ASP A 226 26.02 18.38 20.52
CA ASP A 226 26.84 17.45 21.31
C ASP A 226 26.84 16.04 20.71
N GLY A 227 25.70 15.61 20.14
CA GLY A 227 25.58 14.33 19.46
C GLY A 227 26.35 14.29 18.15
N VAL A 228 26.34 15.37 17.38
CA VAL A 228 27.17 15.50 16.16
C VAL A 228 28.65 15.39 16.52
N THR A 229 29.11 16.16 17.51
CA THR A 229 30.49 16.10 17.98
C THR A 229 30.88 14.68 18.43
N ALA A 230 30.05 14.02 19.19
CA ALA A 230 30.33 12.64 19.66
C ALA A 230 30.46 11.64 18.50
N VAL A 231 29.67 11.80 17.43
CA VAL A 231 29.74 10.97 16.22
C VAL A 231 31.00 11.31 15.41
N GLU A 232 31.32 12.59 15.26
CA GLU A 232 32.55 13.05 14.59
C GLU A 232 33.79 12.52 15.26
N ASP A 233 33.86 12.59 16.59
CA ASP A 233 34.95 12.04 17.41
C ASP A 233 35.07 10.50 17.22
N TRP A 234 33.92 9.79 17.18
CA TRP A 234 33.92 8.34 17.02
C TRP A 234 34.42 7.89 15.66
N PHE A 235 34.04 8.60 14.59
CA PHE A 235 34.50 8.32 13.23
C PHE A 235 35.86 8.97 12.90
N GLY A 236 36.36 9.88 13.74
CA GLY A 236 37.58 10.62 13.49
C GLY A 236 37.51 11.59 12.32
N ILE A 237 36.38 12.23 12.13
CA ILE A 237 36.11 13.20 11.05
C ILE A 237 35.86 14.59 11.61
N GLU A 238 36.17 15.63 10.83
CA GLU A 238 36.03 17.03 11.28
C GLU A 238 34.60 17.58 11.11
N ASN A 239 33.82 17.07 10.14
CA ASN A 239 32.46 17.52 9.88
C ASN A 239 31.64 16.40 9.26
N LEU A 240 30.60 15.94 9.98
CA LEU A 240 29.70 14.90 9.57
C LEU A 240 28.86 15.30 8.33
N TYR A 241 28.53 16.59 8.21
CA TYR A 241 27.68 17.11 7.14
C TYR A 241 28.48 17.71 5.97
N ASP A 242 29.78 17.43 5.89
CA ASP A 242 30.58 17.76 4.70
C ASP A 242 30.09 16.95 3.49
N GLU A 243 30.18 17.52 2.29
CA GLU A 243 29.77 16.87 1.04
C GLU A 243 30.49 15.52 0.82
N ALA A 244 31.72 15.39 1.32
CA ALA A 244 32.49 14.15 1.30
C ALA A 244 31.93 13.06 2.23
N HIS A 245 31.12 13.41 3.24
CA HIS A 245 30.56 12.51 4.26
C HIS A 245 29.04 12.42 4.20
N GLY A 246 28.37 12.97 3.18
CA GLY A 246 26.92 13.03 3.09
C GLY A 246 26.23 11.66 3.22
N GLY A 247 26.83 10.62 2.66
CA GLY A 247 26.32 9.24 2.82
C GLY A 247 26.41 8.74 4.27
N LEU A 248 27.48 9.08 5.00
CA LEU A 248 27.65 8.69 6.40
C LEU A 248 26.64 9.42 7.30
N ALA A 249 26.39 10.71 7.07
CA ALA A 249 25.41 11.48 7.83
C ALA A 249 24.03 10.82 7.76
N HIS A 250 23.59 10.42 6.56
CA HIS A 250 22.33 9.73 6.36
C HIS A 250 22.26 8.37 7.09
N ILE A 251 23.34 7.58 7.02
CA ILE A 251 23.44 6.28 7.72
C ILE A 251 23.34 6.48 9.24
N VAL A 252 24.04 7.48 9.80
CA VAL A 252 24.00 7.81 11.23
C VAL A 252 22.62 8.29 11.66
N GLU A 253 21.97 9.16 10.89
CA GLU A 253 20.60 9.61 11.18
C GLU A 253 19.61 8.45 11.21
N ASN A 254 19.73 7.51 10.28
CA ASN A 254 18.90 6.30 10.27
C ASN A 254 19.22 5.39 11.47
N ALA A 255 20.47 5.26 11.89
CA ALA A 255 20.82 4.51 13.09
C ALA A 255 20.23 5.14 14.36
N VAL A 256 20.22 6.49 14.47
CA VAL A 256 19.57 7.22 15.57
C VAL A 256 18.07 6.98 15.56
N LYS A 257 17.40 7.09 14.40
CA LYS A 257 15.97 6.81 14.25
C LYS A 257 15.65 5.35 14.60
N ALA A 258 16.43 4.38 14.10
CA ALA A 258 16.29 2.96 14.40
C ALA A 258 16.37 2.68 15.90
N SER A 259 17.33 3.31 16.58
CA SER A 259 17.52 3.16 18.04
C SER A 259 16.39 3.80 18.86
N ALA A 260 16.01 5.05 18.53
CA ALA A 260 15.13 5.88 19.33
C ALA A 260 13.63 5.61 19.11
N LEU A 261 13.25 5.29 17.87
CA LEU A 261 11.84 5.27 17.44
C LEU A 261 11.28 3.86 17.21
N TYR A 262 12.11 2.93 16.71
CA TYR A 262 11.65 1.59 16.35
C TYR A 262 11.91 0.59 17.49
N GLN A 263 10.90 -0.18 17.85
CA GLN A 263 10.97 -1.17 18.93
C GLN A 263 10.70 -2.56 18.37
N ARG A 264 11.54 -3.51 18.78
CA ARG A 264 11.35 -4.94 18.51
C ARG A 264 10.01 -5.40 19.09
N ASP A 265 9.37 -6.36 18.45
CA ASP A 265 8.07 -6.94 18.77
C ASP A 265 6.87 -5.96 18.69
N ARG A 266 7.12 -4.68 18.39
CA ARG A 266 6.09 -3.66 18.15
C ARG A 266 6.07 -3.14 16.72
N ASP A 267 7.24 -2.77 16.21
CA ASP A 267 7.41 -2.18 14.87
C ASP A 267 8.02 -3.18 13.88
N TYR A 268 8.78 -4.16 14.40
CA TYR A 268 9.38 -5.25 13.64
C TYR A 268 9.63 -6.48 14.52
N LEU A 269 9.72 -7.64 13.87
CA LEU A 269 10.17 -8.91 14.46
C LEU A 269 11.57 -9.25 13.94
N VAL A 270 12.31 -10.02 14.73
CA VAL A 270 13.51 -10.73 14.27
C VAL A 270 13.13 -12.19 14.05
N SER A 271 13.17 -12.63 12.79
CA SER A 271 12.86 -14.01 12.39
C SER A 271 14.06 -14.63 11.68
N GLY A 272 14.77 -15.53 12.35
CA GLY A 272 16.07 -15.99 11.91
C GLY A 272 17.07 -14.82 11.84
N GLU A 273 17.74 -14.67 10.70
CA GLU A 273 18.68 -13.56 10.43
C GLU A 273 18.02 -12.39 9.69
N GLN A 274 16.71 -12.15 9.89
CA GLN A 274 15.97 -11.16 9.12
C GLN A 274 15.09 -10.29 10.01
N ILE A 275 15.02 -9.00 9.64
CA ILE A 275 14.02 -8.07 10.14
C ILE A 275 12.72 -8.28 9.33
N VAL A 276 11.60 -8.44 10.02
CA VAL A 276 10.25 -8.53 9.44
C VAL A 276 9.42 -7.38 10.01
N ILE A 277 8.92 -6.53 9.15
CA ILE A 277 8.13 -5.35 9.54
C ILE A 277 6.77 -5.80 10.09
N ILE A 278 6.31 -5.16 11.17
CA ILE A 278 4.94 -5.30 11.65
C ILE A 278 4.13 -4.09 11.17
N ASP A 279 3.04 -4.35 10.46
CA ASP A 279 2.08 -3.30 10.15
C ASP A 279 1.45 -2.75 11.43
N ARG A 280 1.58 -1.46 11.65
CA ARG A 280 1.10 -0.80 12.88
C ARG A 280 -0.41 -0.85 13.04
N VAL A 281 -1.15 -0.93 11.94
CA VAL A 281 -2.61 -0.93 11.91
C VAL A 281 -3.16 -2.33 12.11
N SER A 282 -2.77 -3.26 11.24
CA SER A 282 -3.26 -4.64 11.28
C SER A 282 -2.54 -5.50 12.31
N GLY A 283 -1.33 -5.11 12.73
CA GLY A 283 -0.46 -5.91 13.58
C GLY A 283 0.15 -7.13 12.88
N ARG A 284 0.10 -7.20 11.55
CA ARG A 284 0.60 -8.33 10.76
C ARG A 284 2.02 -8.11 10.26
N PRO A 285 2.80 -9.18 10.10
CA PRO A 285 4.09 -9.10 9.44
C PRO A 285 3.90 -8.74 7.96
N LEU A 286 4.72 -7.80 7.48
CA LEU A 286 4.79 -7.39 6.09
C LEU A 286 5.99 -8.06 5.41
N LYS A 287 5.83 -8.46 4.14
CA LYS A 287 6.91 -9.01 3.32
C LYS A 287 7.80 -7.94 2.68
N SER A 288 7.50 -6.65 2.91
CA SER A 288 8.28 -5.50 2.43
C SER A 288 9.48 -5.22 3.34
N ARG A 289 10.43 -4.43 2.82
CA ARG A 289 11.54 -3.85 3.59
C ARG A 289 11.28 -2.36 3.80
N TYR A 290 11.82 -1.80 4.88
CA TYR A 290 11.93 -0.34 5.00
C TYR A 290 12.86 0.17 3.90
N SER A 291 12.54 1.30 3.32
CA SER A 291 13.35 1.99 2.33
C SER A 291 14.40 2.90 2.97
N ASP A 292 15.25 3.48 2.15
CA ASP A 292 16.12 4.60 2.51
C ASP A 292 17.12 4.26 3.63
N GLY A 293 17.68 3.04 3.62
CA GLY A 293 18.69 2.62 4.59
C GLY A 293 18.16 2.30 5.99
N MET A 294 16.84 2.46 6.25
CA MET A 294 16.25 2.18 7.55
C MET A 294 16.25 0.68 7.89
N HIS A 295 16.05 -0.17 6.89
CA HIS A 295 16.06 -1.62 7.11
C HIS A 295 17.46 -2.12 7.48
N GLU A 296 18.46 -1.61 6.81
CA GLU A 296 19.87 -1.84 7.07
C GLU A 296 20.28 -1.33 8.46
N ALA A 297 19.77 -0.16 8.86
CA ALA A 297 19.99 0.38 10.21
C ALA A 297 19.35 -0.50 11.30
N LEU A 298 18.20 -1.13 11.04
CA LEU A 298 17.57 -2.07 11.96
C LEU A 298 18.30 -3.41 11.99
N GLU A 299 18.78 -3.93 10.85
CA GLU A 299 19.63 -5.12 10.80
C GLU A 299 20.89 -4.90 11.64
N ALA A 300 21.55 -3.73 11.48
CA ALA A 300 22.74 -3.36 12.27
C ALA A 300 22.44 -3.17 13.76
N LYS A 301 21.29 -2.57 14.10
CA LYS A 301 20.84 -2.42 15.50
C LYS A 301 20.69 -3.75 16.22
N GLU A 302 20.18 -4.77 15.54
CA GLU A 302 19.94 -6.11 16.08
C GLU A 302 21.13 -7.07 15.89
N ASP A 303 22.29 -6.53 15.48
CA ASP A 303 23.52 -7.31 15.22
C ASP A 303 23.34 -8.42 14.17
N LEU A 304 22.43 -8.20 13.20
CA LEU A 304 22.20 -9.10 12.10
C LEU A 304 23.13 -8.80 10.91
N PRO A 305 23.36 -9.77 10.00
CA PRO A 305 24.05 -9.49 8.76
C PRO A 305 23.34 -8.39 7.96
N VAL A 306 23.99 -7.24 7.77
CA VAL A 306 23.45 -6.14 6.97
C VAL A 306 23.52 -6.53 5.51
N ARG A 307 22.34 -6.66 4.87
CA ARG A 307 22.24 -6.99 3.46
C ARG A 307 22.44 -5.74 2.62
N PRO A 308 22.99 -5.87 1.39
CA PRO A 308 23.11 -4.72 0.49
C PRO A 308 21.78 -3.98 0.36
N ALA A 309 21.81 -2.66 0.41
CA ALA A 309 20.66 -1.83 0.17
C ALA A 309 20.02 -2.21 -1.17
N THR A 310 18.71 -2.33 -1.19
CA THR A 310 17.99 -2.60 -2.43
C THR A 310 17.61 -1.27 -3.06
N GLN A 311 18.08 -1.01 -4.28
CA GLN A 311 17.65 0.18 -5.00
C GLN A 311 16.20 0.02 -5.44
N VAL A 312 15.33 0.95 -5.08
CA VAL A 312 13.96 1.01 -5.58
C VAL A 312 14.00 1.35 -7.06
N ILE A 313 13.51 0.44 -7.91
CA ILE A 313 13.42 0.64 -9.36
C ILE A 313 12.04 1.12 -9.80
N GLY A 314 11.02 0.89 -8.97
CA GLY A 314 9.68 1.39 -9.17
C GLY A 314 8.87 1.36 -7.89
N THR A 315 8.02 2.34 -7.70
CA THR A 315 7.11 2.47 -6.56
C THR A 315 5.74 2.91 -7.02
N MET A 316 4.70 2.54 -6.29
CA MET A 316 3.33 2.99 -6.53
C MET A 316 2.54 2.97 -5.24
N LEU A 317 1.89 4.06 -4.89
CA LEU A 317 1.02 4.12 -3.72
C LEU A 317 -0.28 3.36 -3.96
N CYS A 318 -0.82 2.74 -2.92
CA CYS A 318 -2.09 2.01 -2.95
C CYS A 318 -3.21 2.87 -3.56
N ARG A 319 -3.37 4.10 -3.08
CA ARG A 319 -4.36 5.06 -3.59
C ARG A 319 -4.19 5.31 -5.08
N ASP A 320 -2.96 5.56 -5.53
CA ASP A 320 -2.67 5.96 -6.91
C ASP A 320 -2.83 4.79 -7.87
N TYR A 321 -2.57 3.56 -7.40
CA TYR A 321 -2.87 2.36 -8.14
C TYR A 321 -4.38 2.16 -8.31
N LEU A 322 -5.15 2.19 -7.21
CA LEU A 322 -6.58 1.91 -7.23
C LEU A 322 -7.40 2.98 -7.98
N ARG A 323 -6.92 4.22 -8.02
CA ARG A 323 -7.53 5.30 -8.82
C ARG A 323 -7.35 5.14 -10.35
N GLN A 324 -6.56 4.20 -10.81
CA GLN A 324 -6.38 3.93 -12.25
C GLN A 324 -7.46 3.01 -12.83
N TYR A 325 -8.24 2.33 -11.98
CA TYR A 325 -9.34 1.51 -12.47
C TYR A 325 -10.45 2.36 -13.10
N GLU A 326 -11.02 1.86 -14.20
CA GLU A 326 -12.17 2.50 -14.83
C GLU A 326 -13.35 2.58 -13.88
N ARG A 327 -13.51 1.56 -13.03
CA ARG A 327 -14.53 1.48 -12.01
C ARG A 327 -13.96 0.87 -10.71
N LEU A 328 -14.11 1.60 -9.62
CA LEU A 328 -13.71 1.20 -8.29
C LEU A 328 -14.95 1.07 -7.41
N ALA A 329 -15.02 0.00 -6.63
CA ALA A 329 -16.05 -0.22 -5.62
C ALA A 329 -15.42 -0.87 -4.38
N GLY A 330 -16.07 -0.78 -3.24
CA GLY A 330 -15.54 -1.41 -2.05
C GLY A 330 -16.61 -1.73 -1.02
N LEU A 331 -16.29 -2.61 -0.09
CA LEU A 331 -17.17 -2.98 1.01
C LEU A 331 -16.40 -3.08 2.33
N THR A 332 -17.06 -2.70 3.40
CA THR A 332 -16.54 -2.78 4.77
C THR A 332 -17.68 -2.70 5.78
N GLY A 333 -17.41 -3.02 7.04
CA GLY A 333 -18.37 -2.83 8.13
C GLY A 333 -18.39 -1.42 8.74
N THR A 334 -17.52 -0.51 8.30
CA THR A 334 -17.24 0.78 8.99
C THR A 334 -16.90 1.89 8.00
N ALA A 335 -17.79 2.25 7.07
CA ALA A 335 -17.51 3.26 6.06
C ALA A 335 -18.16 4.63 6.33
N ALA A 336 -19.33 4.66 6.96
CA ALA A 336 -20.15 5.88 7.07
C ALA A 336 -19.43 7.03 7.79
N SER A 337 -18.60 6.73 8.80
CA SER A 337 -17.83 7.74 9.53
C SER A 337 -16.76 8.41 8.66
N GLU A 338 -16.30 7.74 7.62
CA GLU A 338 -15.23 8.17 6.72
C GLU A 338 -15.76 8.53 5.31
N ALA A 339 -17.06 8.66 5.14
CA ALA A 339 -17.67 8.97 3.84
C ALA A 339 -17.08 10.22 3.15
N PRO A 340 -16.72 11.31 3.85
CA PRO A 340 -16.02 12.43 3.23
C PRO A 340 -14.67 12.05 2.62
N VAL A 341 -13.90 11.17 3.30
CA VAL A 341 -12.58 10.71 2.83
C VAL A 341 -12.72 9.89 1.55
N TYR A 342 -13.67 8.96 1.49
CA TYR A 342 -13.94 8.18 0.28
C TYR A 342 -14.32 9.06 -0.90
N ARG A 343 -15.19 10.07 -0.67
CA ARG A 343 -15.63 11.00 -1.71
C ARG A 343 -14.48 11.85 -2.23
N GLU A 344 -13.67 12.41 -1.35
CA GLU A 344 -12.61 13.35 -1.72
C GLU A 344 -11.41 12.67 -2.36
N LEU A 345 -10.99 11.52 -1.83
CA LEU A 345 -9.80 10.83 -2.32
C LEU A 345 -10.06 9.94 -3.53
N TYR A 346 -11.27 9.37 -3.63
CA TYR A 346 -11.59 8.36 -4.65
C TYR A 346 -12.84 8.70 -5.48
N GLY A 347 -13.61 9.71 -5.10
CA GLY A 347 -14.89 10.03 -5.75
C GLY A 347 -16.01 9.02 -5.46
N LEU A 348 -15.88 8.24 -4.36
CA LEU A 348 -16.81 7.15 -4.03
C LEU A 348 -17.82 7.59 -2.98
N GLU A 349 -19.12 7.35 -3.26
CA GLU A 349 -20.20 7.52 -2.30
C GLU A 349 -20.32 6.28 -1.40
N VAL A 350 -20.75 6.49 -0.16
CA VAL A 350 -20.96 5.43 0.83
C VAL A 350 -22.46 5.19 1.00
N VAL A 351 -22.87 3.93 0.90
CA VAL A 351 -24.25 3.49 1.12
C VAL A 351 -24.27 2.47 2.24
N THR A 352 -24.99 2.76 3.32
CA THR A 352 -25.21 1.82 4.42
C THR A 352 -26.31 0.84 4.04
N VAL A 353 -25.98 -0.44 4.01
CA VAL A 353 -26.90 -1.54 3.70
C VAL A 353 -27.54 -2.04 4.98
N PRO A 354 -28.87 -2.15 5.05
CA PRO A 354 -29.56 -2.69 6.22
C PRO A 354 -29.16 -4.15 6.48
N THR A 355 -29.13 -4.56 7.76
CA THR A 355 -28.85 -5.95 8.12
C THR A 355 -30.00 -6.88 7.74
N GLY A 356 -29.69 -8.10 7.33
CA GLY A 356 -30.68 -9.10 6.95
C GLY A 356 -31.55 -9.59 8.12
N ARG A 357 -31.03 -9.50 9.35
CA ARG A 357 -31.73 -9.81 10.61
C ARG A 357 -31.52 -8.69 11.63
N PRO A 358 -32.48 -8.53 12.58
CA PRO A 358 -32.30 -7.56 13.67
C PRO A 358 -31.01 -7.82 14.46
N VAL A 359 -30.34 -6.75 14.81
CA VAL A 359 -29.15 -6.79 15.66
C VAL A 359 -29.61 -6.91 17.11
N ILE A 360 -29.26 -8.01 17.78
CA ILE A 360 -29.62 -8.30 19.16
C ILE A 360 -28.43 -8.30 20.12
N THR A 361 -27.27 -7.79 19.65
CA THR A 361 -26.07 -7.63 20.50
C THR A 361 -26.30 -6.61 21.61
N VAL A 362 -25.68 -6.85 22.77
CA VAL A 362 -25.73 -5.94 23.91
C VAL A 362 -24.35 -5.27 24.08
N ASP A 363 -24.30 -3.97 23.87
CA ASP A 363 -23.13 -3.17 24.19
C ASP A 363 -23.25 -2.63 25.62
N HIS A 364 -22.47 -3.19 26.54
CA HIS A 364 -22.45 -2.76 27.94
C HIS A 364 -21.72 -1.43 28.11
N ALA A 365 -22.06 -0.71 29.20
CA ALA A 365 -21.36 0.50 29.58
C ALA A 365 -19.90 0.17 29.97
N ASP A 366 -18.98 1.04 29.58
CA ASP A 366 -17.55 0.93 29.88
C ASP A 366 -17.32 0.84 31.40
N LYS A 367 -16.27 0.12 31.83
CA LYS A 367 -15.82 0.08 33.24
C LYS A 367 -14.52 0.86 33.39
N LEU A 368 -14.47 1.80 34.36
CA LEU A 368 -13.32 2.67 34.56
C LEU A 368 -12.55 2.31 35.84
N TYR A 369 -11.23 2.19 35.69
CA TYR A 369 -10.28 1.87 36.76
C TYR A 369 -9.25 2.99 36.91
N ARG A 370 -8.69 3.15 38.11
CA ARG A 370 -7.63 4.14 38.36
C ARG A 370 -6.29 3.70 37.75
N LYS A 371 -6.00 2.39 37.85
CA LYS A 371 -4.72 1.80 37.43
C LYS A 371 -4.92 0.75 36.33
N ARG A 372 -4.00 0.68 35.38
CA ARG A 372 -3.95 -0.32 34.33
C ARG A 372 -3.94 -1.75 34.90
N GLN A 373 -3.14 -2.01 35.92
CA GLN A 373 -3.05 -3.34 36.53
C GLN A 373 -4.40 -3.82 37.10
N ALA A 374 -5.15 -2.94 37.78
CA ALA A 374 -6.48 -3.28 38.31
C ALA A 374 -7.50 -3.53 37.17
N LYS A 375 -7.38 -2.81 36.06
CA LYS A 375 -8.16 -3.02 34.83
C LYS A 375 -7.90 -4.40 34.25
N LEU A 376 -6.63 -4.78 34.04
CA LEU A 376 -6.25 -6.06 33.45
C LEU A 376 -6.65 -7.25 34.35
N ALA A 377 -6.51 -7.12 35.67
CA ALA A 377 -7.00 -8.12 36.62
C ALA A 377 -8.53 -8.29 36.58
N ALA A 378 -9.27 -7.20 36.38
CA ALA A 378 -10.73 -7.25 36.24
C ALA A 378 -11.15 -7.92 34.92
N ILE A 379 -10.43 -7.69 33.81
CA ILE A 379 -10.65 -8.37 32.53
C ILE A 379 -10.43 -9.86 32.65
N ALA A 380 -9.29 -10.28 33.24
CA ALA A 380 -8.97 -11.70 33.44
C ALA A 380 -10.02 -12.38 34.32
N SER A 381 -10.46 -11.73 35.41
CA SER A 381 -11.52 -12.24 36.29
C SER A 381 -12.87 -12.38 35.59
N ASP A 382 -13.28 -11.40 34.74
CA ASP A 382 -14.54 -11.46 33.99
C ASP A 382 -14.48 -12.54 32.89
N ALA A 383 -13.38 -12.59 32.14
CA ALA A 383 -13.15 -13.62 31.15
C ALA A 383 -13.21 -15.02 31.73
N GLY A 384 -12.55 -15.23 32.89
CA GLY A 384 -12.56 -16.52 33.57
C GLY A 384 -13.94 -16.94 34.07
N LYS A 385 -14.73 -16.03 34.64
CA LYS A 385 -16.11 -16.31 35.09
C LYS A 385 -17.00 -16.72 33.92
N ARG A 386 -16.92 -16.02 32.80
CA ARG A 386 -17.69 -16.31 31.59
C ARG A 386 -17.28 -17.66 30.98
N ALA A 387 -15.98 -17.90 30.87
CA ALA A 387 -15.45 -19.18 30.40
C ALA A 387 -15.92 -20.35 31.28
N ALA A 388 -15.92 -20.19 32.60
CA ALA A 388 -16.40 -21.19 33.55
C ALA A 388 -17.92 -21.47 33.39
N SER A 389 -18.72 -20.49 32.94
CA SER A 389 -20.13 -20.69 32.60
C SER A 389 -20.34 -21.30 31.21
N GLY A 390 -19.29 -21.50 30.43
CA GLY A 390 -19.35 -22.01 29.07
C GLY A 390 -19.48 -20.91 27.99
N GLN A 391 -19.56 -19.62 28.35
CA GLN A 391 -19.60 -18.53 27.38
C GLN A 391 -18.23 -18.29 26.75
N PRO A 392 -18.07 -18.30 25.41
CA PRO A 392 -16.80 -17.96 24.78
C PRO A 392 -16.46 -16.48 24.92
N VAL A 393 -15.19 -16.16 25.13
CA VAL A 393 -14.70 -14.81 25.36
C VAL A 393 -13.58 -14.46 24.38
N LEU A 394 -13.72 -13.31 23.72
CA LEU A 394 -12.67 -12.70 22.91
C LEU A 394 -12.17 -11.43 23.62
N VAL A 395 -10.91 -11.43 24.04
CA VAL A 395 -10.26 -10.25 24.60
C VAL A 395 -9.49 -9.50 23.53
N GLY A 396 -9.89 -8.27 23.23
CA GLY A 396 -9.19 -7.37 22.31
C GLY A 396 -8.19 -6.49 23.04
N ALA A 397 -6.91 -6.80 22.91
CA ALA A 397 -5.81 -6.03 23.51
C ALA A 397 -5.23 -5.01 22.51
N MET A 398 -4.89 -3.82 23.01
CA MET A 398 -4.30 -2.77 22.18
C MET A 398 -2.77 -2.89 22.05
N SER A 399 -2.13 -3.67 22.92
CA SER A 399 -0.69 -3.93 22.90
C SER A 399 -0.37 -5.38 23.26
N ASP A 400 0.78 -5.88 22.80
CA ASP A 400 1.29 -7.19 23.21
C ASP A 400 1.49 -7.26 24.74
N ALA A 401 1.94 -6.17 25.36
CA ALA A 401 2.13 -6.10 26.80
C ALA A 401 0.82 -6.23 27.60
N ASP A 402 -0.32 -5.72 27.08
CA ASP A 402 -1.63 -5.96 27.71
C ASP A 402 -2.09 -7.40 27.49
N ALA A 403 -1.86 -7.94 26.29
CA ALA A 403 -2.23 -9.30 25.95
C ALA A 403 -1.46 -10.33 26.80
N ASP A 404 -0.14 -10.16 26.90
CA ASP A 404 0.73 -11.03 27.71
C ASP A 404 0.33 -10.96 29.19
N ALA A 405 0.06 -9.75 29.73
CA ALA A 405 -0.36 -9.59 31.12
C ALA A 405 -1.74 -10.23 31.42
N VAL A 406 -2.71 -10.13 30.49
CA VAL A 406 -4.00 -10.82 30.65
C VAL A 406 -3.84 -12.33 30.59
N ALA A 407 -2.98 -12.83 29.66
CA ALA A 407 -2.70 -14.25 29.52
C ALA A 407 -2.04 -14.83 30.78
N GLU A 408 -1.08 -14.11 31.38
CA GLU A 408 -0.42 -14.48 32.63
C GLU A 408 -1.44 -14.59 33.77
N LEU A 409 -2.28 -13.57 33.97
CA LEU A 409 -3.32 -13.56 35.00
C LEU A 409 -4.35 -14.68 34.82
N LEU A 410 -4.71 -15.04 33.58
CA LEU A 410 -5.57 -16.18 33.31
C LEU A 410 -4.87 -17.51 33.64
N GLY A 411 -3.57 -17.64 33.29
CA GLY A 411 -2.74 -18.79 33.60
C GLY A 411 -2.59 -19.01 35.13
N GLU A 412 -2.37 -17.94 35.88
CA GLU A 412 -2.35 -17.98 37.38
C GLU A 412 -3.68 -18.46 37.94
N ALA A 413 -4.81 -18.13 37.28
CA ALA A 413 -6.14 -18.60 37.66
C ALA A 413 -6.47 -20.02 37.14
N GLY A 414 -5.53 -20.70 36.47
CA GLY A 414 -5.73 -22.04 35.88
C GLY A 414 -6.63 -22.06 34.63
N ILE A 415 -6.81 -20.91 33.95
CA ILE A 415 -7.65 -20.78 32.78
C ILE A 415 -6.77 -20.79 31.52
N SER A 416 -7.02 -21.77 30.65
CA SER A 416 -6.33 -21.84 29.34
C SER A 416 -6.85 -20.78 28.42
N CYS A 417 -5.95 -20.08 27.71
CA CYS A 417 -6.31 -19.12 26.67
C CYS A 417 -5.40 -19.27 25.44
N GLU A 418 -5.92 -18.94 24.27
CA GLU A 418 -5.15 -18.80 23.04
C GLU A 418 -4.83 -17.32 22.81
N LEU A 419 -3.55 -17.01 22.56
CA LEU A 419 -3.10 -15.63 22.26
C LEU A 419 -2.72 -15.53 20.79
N LEU A 420 -3.32 -14.55 20.10
CA LEU A 420 -3.06 -14.24 18.72
C LEU A 420 -2.44 -12.85 18.57
N SER A 421 -1.22 -12.82 18.09
CA SER A 421 -0.43 -11.60 17.85
C SER A 421 0.38 -11.73 16.56
N ALA A 422 1.19 -10.71 16.23
CA ALA A 422 2.11 -10.77 15.11
C ALA A 422 3.12 -11.94 15.18
N ARG A 423 3.37 -12.46 16.38
CA ARG A 423 4.34 -13.56 16.62
C ARG A 423 3.86 -14.92 16.12
N ASN A 424 2.56 -15.12 15.97
CA ASN A 424 1.94 -16.41 15.59
C ASN A 424 0.77 -16.26 14.62
N PHE A 425 0.84 -15.27 13.74
CA PHE A 425 -0.24 -14.96 12.79
C PHE A 425 -0.53 -16.11 11.81
N ASP A 426 0.44 -16.99 11.53
CA ASP A 426 0.29 -18.18 10.72
C ASP A 426 -0.77 -19.16 11.27
N ARG A 427 -1.03 -19.12 12.58
CA ARG A 427 -2.08 -19.90 13.26
C ARG A 427 -3.42 -19.16 13.35
N GLU A 428 -3.52 -17.94 12.83
CA GLU A 428 -4.68 -17.05 12.98
C GLU A 428 -6.01 -17.72 12.65
N ALA A 429 -6.09 -18.34 11.49
CA ALA A 429 -7.31 -19.03 11.05
C ALA A 429 -7.69 -20.21 11.95
N ALA A 430 -6.70 -20.96 12.43
CA ALA A 430 -6.91 -22.08 13.31
C ALA A 430 -7.41 -21.66 14.70
N VAL A 431 -6.81 -20.63 15.28
CA VAL A 431 -7.17 -20.08 16.59
C VAL A 431 -8.58 -19.49 16.55
N LEU A 432 -8.90 -18.68 15.54
CA LEU A 432 -10.22 -18.03 15.46
C LEU A 432 -11.35 -19.00 15.10
N ALA A 433 -11.06 -20.08 14.38
CA ALA A 433 -12.05 -21.11 14.10
C ALA A 433 -12.55 -21.81 15.39
N ASP A 434 -11.72 -21.84 16.42
CA ASP A 434 -12.04 -22.45 17.71
C ASP A 434 -12.45 -21.42 18.80
N ALA A 435 -12.33 -20.11 18.51
CA ALA A 435 -12.65 -19.04 19.46
C ALA A 435 -14.13 -18.99 19.88
N GLY A 436 -15.03 -19.57 19.09
CA GLY A 436 -16.47 -19.67 19.40
C GLY A 436 -16.87 -20.95 20.15
N ARG A 437 -15.95 -21.82 20.57
CA ARG A 437 -16.25 -23.04 21.34
C ARG A 437 -16.70 -22.68 22.77
N PRO A 438 -17.58 -23.50 23.39
CA PRO A 438 -17.95 -23.27 24.76
C PRO A 438 -16.75 -23.09 25.70
N GLY A 439 -16.76 -22.00 26.47
CA GLY A 439 -15.72 -21.69 27.44
C GLY A 439 -14.34 -21.31 26.87
N ALA A 440 -14.21 -21.13 25.55
CA ALA A 440 -12.96 -20.69 24.95
C ALA A 440 -12.61 -19.25 25.35
N VAL A 441 -11.35 -19.00 25.69
CA VAL A 441 -10.81 -17.66 25.89
C VAL A 441 -9.74 -17.40 24.86
N THR A 442 -9.97 -16.41 24.00
CA THR A 442 -9.03 -16.00 22.96
C THR A 442 -8.64 -14.55 23.15
N ILE A 443 -7.35 -14.27 23.16
CA ILE A 443 -6.79 -12.91 23.25
C ILE A 443 -6.26 -12.53 21.87
N VAL A 444 -6.71 -11.40 21.34
CA VAL A 444 -6.24 -10.88 20.04
C VAL A 444 -5.60 -9.50 20.22
N VAL A 445 -4.45 -9.28 19.59
CA VAL A 445 -3.75 -7.99 19.64
C VAL A 445 -4.14 -7.14 18.44
N LYS A 446 -4.57 -5.90 18.68
CA LYS A 446 -5.00 -4.92 17.66
C LYS A 446 -6.09 -5.51 16.73
N MET A 447 -5.80 -5.53 15.43
CA MET A 447 -6.72 -6.02 14.40
C MET A 447 -6.40 -7.46 13.95
N ALA A 448 -5.63 -8.23 14.72
CA ALA A 448 -5.38 -9.63 14.40
C ALA A 448 -6.72 -10.39 14.22
N GLY A 449 -6.79 -11.21 13.19
CA GLY A 449 -8.02 -11.92 12.85
C GLY A 449 -9.07 -11.12 12.08
N ARG A 450 -8.78 -9.88 11.65
CA ARG A 450 -9.72 -9.09 10.85
C ARG A 450 -10.13 -9.83 9.58
N GLY A 451 -11.45 -9.82 9.26
CA GLY A 451 -12.01 -10.53 8.10
C GLY A 451 -12.22 -12.04 8.31
N VAL A 452 -11.73 -12.62 9.42
CA VAL A 452 -11.97 -14.03 9.75
C VAL A 452 -13.23 -14.16 10.62
N ASP A 453 -14.13 -15.06 10.25
CA ASP A 453 -15.36 -15.32 11.01
C ASP A 453 -15.11 -16.20 12.23
N ILE A 454 -15.75 -15.85 13.36
CA ILE A 454 -15.83 -16.68 14.55
C ILE A 454 -17.19 -17.39 14.54
N VAL A 455 -17.18 -18.70 14.38
CA VAL A 455 -18.38 -19.52 14.34
C VAL A 455 -18.73 -19.97 15.75
N LEU A 456 -19.94 -19.65 16.22
CA LEU A 456 -20.41 -20.11 17.53
C LEU A 456 -20.51 -21.64 17.55
N GLY A 457 -19.97 -22.26 18.60
CA GLY A 457 -19.83 -23.72 18.73
C GLY A 457 -18.54 -24.26 18.05
N GLY A 458 -17.63 -23.40 17.60
CA GLY A 458 -16.36 -23.77 16.98
C GLY A 458 -16.52 -24.26 15.54
N ARG A 459 -15.47 -24.87 14.96
CA ARG A 459 -15.41 -25.31 13.54
C ARG A 459 -16.57 -26.18 13.09
N SER A 460 -17.06 -27.05 13.96
CA SER A 460 -18.17 -27.97 13.63
C SER A 460 -19.53 -27.29 13.76
N GLY A 461 -19.64 -26.22 14.52
CA GLY A 461 -20.91 -25.56 14.86
C GLY A 461 -21.88 -26.42 15.67
N THR A 462 -21.46 -27.63 16.12
CA THR A 462 -22.32 -28.59 16.80
C THR A 462 -22.81 -28.10 18.17
N GLU A 463 -22.05 -27.25 18.83
CA GLU A 463 -22.37 -26.69 20.16
C GLU A 463 -22.94 -25.27 20.06
N ARG A 464 -23.38 -24.83 18.85
CA ARG A 464 -23.86 -23.46 18.61
C ARG A 464 -25.05 -23.09 19.50
N GLU A 465 -26.03 -23.96 19.63
CA GLU A 465 -27.24 -23.70 20.42
C GLU A 465 -26.89 -23.45 21.88
N ALA A 466 -26.00 -24.26 22.46
CA ALA A 466 -25.55 -24.08 23.85
C ALA A 466 -24.86 -22.72 24.06
N VAL A 467 -24.05 -22.28 23.09
CA VAL A 467 -23.38 -20.95 23.16
C VAL A 467 -24.38 -19.83 22.97
N VAL A 468 -25.37 -20.00 22.09
CA VAL A 468 -26.45 -19.01 21.88
C VAL A 468 -27.29 -18.82 23.16
N ASP A 469 -27.62 -19.90 23.87
CA ASP A 469 -28.38 -19.85 25.12
C ASP A 469 -27.60 -19.14 26.26
N LEU A 470 -26.26 -19.12 26.17
CA LEU A 470 -25.38 -18.39 27.11
C LEU A 470 -25.16 -16.91 26.70
N GLY A 471 -25.82 -16.43 25.68
CA GLY A 471 -25.70 -15.04 25.20
C GLY A 471 -24.69 -14.83 24.07
N GLY A 472 -24.16 -15.91 23.48
CA GLY A 472 -23.24 -15.85 22.35
C GLY A 472 -21.79 -15.46 22.76
N LEU A 473 -21.03 -14.94 21.80
CA LEU A 473 -19.64 -14.49 22.03
C LEU A 473 -19.61 -13.20 22.85
N CYS A 474 -18.81 -13.18 23.93
CA CYS A 474 -18.51 -11.96 24.67
C CYS A 474 -17.19 -11.34 24.21
N VAL A 475 -17.21 -10.06 23.84
CA VAL A 475 -16.04 -9.28 23.45
C VAL A 475 -15.64 -8.34 24.58
N LEU A 476 -14.42 -8.47 25.10
CA LEU A 476 -13.85 -7.61 26.14
C LEU A 476 -12.72 -6.78 25.53
N GLY A 477 -12.87 -5.45 25.49
CA GLY A 477 -11.81 -4.55 25.04
C GLY A 477 -10.95 -4.06 26.19
N THR A 478 -9.62 -4.07 26.04
CA THR A 478 -8.71 -3.57 27.08
C THR A 478 -8.69 -2.05 27.16
N GLU A 479 -9.08 -1.34 26.11
CA GLU A 479 -9.28 0.12 26.09
C GLU A 479 -10.10 0.55 24.86
N ARG A 480 -10.60 1.79 24.86
CA ARG A 480 -11.21 2.42 23.68
C ARG A 480 -10.13 3.01 22.80
N ASN A 481 -10.14 2.65 21.52
CA ASN A 481 -9.19 3.18 20.54
C ASN A 481 -9.47 4.64 20.18
N SER A 482 -8.44 5.40 19.83
CA SER A 482 -8.59 6.73 19.21
C SER A 482 -9.28 6.67 17.85
N ASP A 483 -9.26 5.51 17.18
CA ASP A 483 -10.00 5.22 15.95
C ASP A 483 -11.27 4.42 16.27
N ARG A 484 -12.43 5.03 16.01
CA ARG A 484 -13.74 4.39 16.21
C ARG A 484 -13.93 3.15 15.33
N ARG A 485 -13.32 3.09 14.14
CA ARG A 485 -13.43 1.94 13.23
C ARG A 485 -12.84 0.68 13.86
N THR A 486 -11.66 0.79 14.46
CA THR A 486 -11.00 -0.31 15.18
C THR A 486 -11.90 -0.86 16.30
N GLU A 487 -12.54 0.02 17.05
CA GLU A 487 -13.51 -0.38 18.09
C GLU A 487 -14.71 -1.10 17.50
N LEU A 488 -15.31 -0.56 16.43
CA LEU A 488 -16.46 -1.15 15.76
C LEU A 488 -16.15 -2.52 15.15
N HIS A 489 -14.96 -2.71 14.58
CA HIS A 489 -14.50 -4.01 14.11
C HIS A 489 -14.37 -5.02 15.25
N LEU A 490 -13.86 -4.60 16.41
CA LEU A 490 -13.76 -5.48 17.58
C LEU A 490 -15.15 -5.84 18.11
N ARG A 491 -16.05 -4.87 18.30
CA ARG A 491 -17.46 -5.10 18.69
C ARG A 491 -18.19 -6.02 17.70
N GLY A 492 -17.97 -5.82 16.39
CA GLY A 492 -18.56 -6.59 15.30
C GLY A 492 -18.08 -8.04 15.19
N ARG A 493 -17.18 -8.48 16.08
CA ARG A 493 -16.86 -9.91 16.23
C ARG A 493 -18.01 -10.69 16.85
N ALA A 494 -18.79 -10.06 17.74
CA ALA A 494 -19.97 -10.63 18.35
C ALA A 494 -21.24 -10.30 17.52
N GLY A 495 -22.28 -11.14 17.66
CA GLY A 495 -23.62 -10.88 17.14
C GLY A 495 -23.73 -10.89 15.63
N ARG A 496 -23.17 -11.88 14.97
CA ARG A 496 -23.24 -12.03 13.52
C ARG A 496 -24.51 -12.73 13.07
N GLN A 497 -25.06 -12.33 11.94
CA GLN A 497 -26.27 -12.93 11.33
C GLN A 497 -27.46 -13.06 12.28
N GLY A 498 -27.64 -12.09 13.20
CA GLY A 498 -28.69 -12.09 14.19
C GLY A 498 -28.45 -13.01 15.39
N ASP A 499 -27.23 -13.50 15.57
CA ASP A 499 -26.84 -14.22 16.80
C ASP A 499 -26.76 -13.25 17.97
N PRO A 500 -26.96 -13.71 19.22
CA PRO A 500 -26.69 -12.93 20.40
C PRO A 500 -25.18 -12.71 20.55
N GLY A 501 -24.81 -11.69 21.30
CA GLY A 501 -23.45 -11.38 21.65
C GLY A 501 -23.37 -10.16 22.54
N GLU A 502 -22.23 -10.00 23.18
CA GLU A 502 -22.00 -8.90 24.12
C GLU A 502 -20.69 -8.21 23.85
N SER A 503 -20.62 -6.90 24.12
CA SER A 503 -19.34 -6.18 24.16
C SER A 503 -19.23 -5.32 25.41
N LEU A 504 -18.01 -5.24 25.94
CA LEU A 504 -17.68 -4.45 27.14
C LEU A 504 -16.25 -3.95 27.06
N PHE A 505 -16.04 -2.66 27.35
CA PHE A 505 -14.69 -2.08 27.40
C PHE A 505 -14.28 -1.71 28.82
N TYR A 506 -13.02 -2.01 29.12
CA TYR A 506 -12.38 -1.70 30.37
C TYR A 506 -11.38 -0.56 30.16
N LEU A 507 -11.53 0.51 30.91
CA LEU A 507 -10.74 1.73 30.78
C LEU A 507 -9.92 1.96 32.04
N SER A 508 -8.78 2.59 31.90
CA SER A 508 -8.01 3.10 33.05
C SER A 508 -7.63 4.56 32.86
N ALA A 509 -7.39 5.26 33.97
CA ALA A 509 -6.88 6.62 33.92
C ALA A 509 -5.44 6.70 33.32
N GLU A 510 -4.77 5.58 33.21
CA GLU A 510 -3.42 5.44 32.65
C GLU A 510 -3.44 5.10 31.16
N ASP A 511 -4.61 4.82 30.56
CA ASP A 511 -4.75 4.62 29.12
C ASP A 511 -4.52 5.94 28.38
N GLU A 512 -3.88 5.90 27.23
CA GLU A 512 -3.42 7.10 26.54
C GLU A 512 -4.56 8.10 26.27
N VAL A 513 -5.65 7.67 25.64
CA VAL A 513 -6.78 8.53 25.28
C VAL A 513 -7.52 9.02 26.51
N VAL A 514 -7.75 8.13 27.48
CA VAL A 514 -8.41 8.47 28.74
C VAL A 514 -7.56 9.45 29.54
N GLY A 515 -6.26 9.21 29.66
CA GLY A 515 -5.30 10.07 30.34
C GLY A 515 -5.26 11.50 29.75
N GLN A 516 -5.29 11.61 28.43
CA GLN A 516 -5.37 12.90 27.74
C GLN A 516 -6.65 13.67 28.11
N ILE A 517 -7.81 13.01 28.16
CA ILE A 517 -9.08 13.63 28.55
C ILE A 517 -9.06 14.02 30.03
N LEU A 518 -8.60 13.11 30.89
CA LEU A 518 -8.57 13.34 32.34
C LEU A 518 -7.53 14.39 32.78
N LYS A 519 -6.52 14.68 31.98
CA LYS A 519 -5.51 15.73 32.24
C LYS A 519 -6.15 17.09 32.53
N TYR A 520 -7.30 17.36 31.94
CA TYR A 520 -8.07 18.60 32.10
C TYR A 520 -9.23 18.47 33.11
N THR A 521 -9.32 17.33 33.80
CA THR A 521 -10.37 17.05 34.79
C THR A 521 -9.82 17.23 36.19
N PRO A 522 -10.58 17.83 37.15
CA PRO A 522 -10.12 18.02 38.51
C PRO A 522 -9.75 16.69 39.19
N LYS A 523 -8.58 16.61 39.84
CA LYS A 523 -8.09 15.41 40.55
C LYS A 523 -9.01 14.94 41.67
N SER A 524 -9.90 15.80 42.16
CA SER A 524 -10.90 15.51 43.18
C SER A 524 -12.13 14.80 42.65
N MET A 525 -12.24 14.57 41.34
CA MET A 525 -13.41 13.95 40.72
C MET A 525 -13.52 12.48 41.17
N VAL A 526 -14.65 12.13 41.77
CA VAL A 526 -14.95 10.74 42.16
C VAL A 526 -15.30 9.97 40.89
N LEU A 527 -14.71 8.78 40.74
CA LEU A 527 -15.03 7.89 39.60
C LEU A 527 -16.36 7.16 39.92
N ASP A 528 -17.48 7.80 39.62
CA ASP A 528 -18.84 7.30 39.76
C ASP A 528 -19.52 7.10 38.39
N GLY A 529 -20.75 6.62 38.34
CA GLY A 529 -21.50 6.39 37.12
C GLY A 529 -21.76 7.67 36.30
N THR A 530 -21.86 8.85 36.95
CA THR A 530 -22.04 10.15 36.27
C THR A 530 -20.74 10.57 35.57
N THR A 531 -19.61 10.34 36.22
CA THR A 531 -18.26 10.56 35.66
C THR A 531 -18.03 9.65 34.44
N LEU A 532 -18.43 8.39 34.53
CA LEU A 532 -18.30 7.43 33.45
C LEU A 532 -19.13 7.83 32.22
N GLY A 533 -20.39 8.24 32.40
CA GLY A 533 -21.24 8.70 31.30
C GLY A 533 -20.75 10.02 30.64
N ARG A 534 -20.03 10.88 31.39
CA ARG A 534 -19.35 12.05 30.84
C ARG A 534 -18.10 11.66 30.07
N LEU A 535 -17.29 10.77 30.63
CA LEU A 535 -16.06 10.27 29.99
C LEU A 535 -16.37 9.57 28.66
N SER A 536 -17.39 8.70 28.59
CA SER A 536 -17.79 8.03 27.34
C SER A 536 -18.14 9.04 26.24
N ARG A 537 -18.90 10.09 26.58
CA ARG A 537 -19.22 11.16 25.62
C ARG A 537 -17.99 11.97 25.17
N ASP A 538 -17.05 12.19 26.06
CA ASP A 538 -15.82 12.93 25.75
C ASP A 538 -14.84 12.04 24.94
N LEU A 539 -14.84 10.74 25.14
CA LEU A 539 -14.17 9.75 24.29
C LEU A 539 -14.75 9.75 22.86
N ASP A 540 -16.07 9.72 22.70
CA ASP A 540 -16.72 9.80 21.39
C ASP A 540 -16.35 11.09 20.66
N LYS A 541 -16.30 12.25 21.37
CA LYS A 541 -15.83 13.51 20.80
C LYS A 541 -14.34 13.46 20.43
N ALA A 542 -13.50 12.83 21.23
CA ALA A 542 -12.08 12.67 20.95
C ALA A 542 -11.86 11.81 19.71
N GLN A 543 -12.59 10.70 19.56
CA GLN A 543 -12.57 9.87 18.37
C GLN A 543 -13.00 10.65 17.12
N PHE A 544 -14.08 11.44 17.21
CA PHE A 544 -14.54 12.27 16.11
C PHE A 544 -13.48 13.32 15.69
N ARG A 545 -12.85 14.00 16.67
CA ARG A 545 -11.77 14.94 16.39
C ARG A 545 -10.55 14.26 15.77
N SER A 546 -10.19 13.08 16.25
CA SER A 546 -9.10 12.28 15.71
C SER A 546 -9.37 11.90 14.25
N ALA A 547 -10.59 11.47 13.93
CA ALA A 547 -10.99 11.17 12.55
C ALA A 547 -10.91 12.41 11.65
N ALA A 548 -11.41 13.57 12.10
CA ALA A 548 -11.34 14.82 11.34
C ALA A 548 -9.88 15.27 11.10
N SER A 549 -9.01 15.15 12.12
CA SER A 549 -7.59 15.49 11.98
C SER A 549 -6.88 14.54 11.01
N ARG A 550 -7.20 13.23 11.06
CA ARG A 550 -6.67 12.26 10.08
C ARG A 550 -7.14 12.58 8.66
N ALA A 551 -8.43 12.89 8.47
CA ALA A 551 -8.96 13.26 7.17
C ALA A 551 -8.22 14.48 6.58
N GLN A 552 -8.01 15.53 7.38
CA GLN A 552 -7.25 16.69 6.98
C GLN A 552 -5.79 16.36 6.64
N TRP A 553 -5.17 15.49 7.44
CA TRP A 553 -3.82 14.99 7.18
C TRP A 553 -3.76 14.24 5.86
N TYR A 554 -4.70 13.33 5.60
CA TYR A 554 -4.78 12.58 4.35
C TYR A 554 -4.92 13.50 3.13
N GLN A 555 -5.79 14.51 3.20
CA GLN A 555 -5.96 15.49 2.13
C GLN A 555 -4.67 16.27 1.85
N THR A 556 -4.01 16.75 2.90
CA THR A 556 -2.76 17.51 2.76
C THR A 556 -1.71 16.65 2.06
N TYR A 557 -1.44 15.45 2.55
CA TYR A 557 -0.42 14.59 1.95
C TYR A 557 -0.80 14.07 0.57
N ALA A 558 -2.09 13.81 0.32
CA ALA A 558 -2.57 13.40 -0.99
C ALA A 558 -2.21 14.41 -2.09
N ALA A 559 -2.26 15.71 -1.79
CA ALA A 559 -1.90 16.76 -2.74
C ALA A 559 -0.40 16.75 -3.11
N PHE A 560 0.48 16.40 -2.17
CA PHE A 560 1.92 16.20 -2.45
C PHE A 560 2.16 14.92 -3.25
N ASP A 561 1.52 13.83 -2.85
CA ASP A 561 1.64 12.54 -3.52
C ASP A 561 1.13 12.61 -4.98
N ASP A 562 0.07 13.40 -5.26
CA ASP A 562 -0.50 13.59 -6.60
C ASP A 562 0.51 14.19 -7.60
N VAL A 563 1.48 14.98 -7.14
CA VAL A 563 2.53 15.55 -8.01
C VAL A 563 3.38 14.44 -8.62
N LEU A 564 3.90 13.53 -7.79
CA LEU A 564 4.69 12.39 -8.27
C LEU A 564 3.83 11.42 -9.08
N ALA A 565 2.60 11.14 -8.63
CA ALA A 565 1.68 10.26 -9.34
C ALA A 565 1.35 10.75 -10.76
N GLN A 566 1.24 12.07 -10.96
CA GLN A 566 1.04 12.65 -12.28
C GLN A 566 2.27 12.48 -13.17
N GLN A 567 3.47 12.75 -12.66
CA GLN A 567 4.72 12.55 -13.38
C GLN A 567 4.89 11.07 -13.76
N GLN A 568 4.59 10.18 -12.85
CA GLN A 568 4.64 8.73 -13.05
C GLN A 568 3.71 8.25 -14.16
N ARG A 569 2.47 8.74 -14.19
CA ARG A 569 1.52 8.41 -15.26
C ARG A 569 2.02 8.84 -16.64
N VAL A 570 2.60 10.03 -16.73
CA VAL A 570 3.16 10.55 -18.00
C VAL A 570 4.33 9.70 -18.47
N ILE A 571 5.32 9.46 -17.60
CA ILE A 571 6.53 8.73 -17.98
C ILE A 571 6.24 7.26 -18.34
N TYR A 572 5.32 6.61 -17.60
CA TYR A 572 4.93 5.23 -17.91
C TYR A 572 4.09 5.13 -19.18
N ALA A 573 3.24 6.13 -19.49
CA ALA A 573 2.52 6.18 -20.75
C ALA A 573 3.47 6.36 -21.95
N GLU A 574 4.45 7.26 -21.86
CA GLU A 574 5.48 7.44 -22.88
C GLU A 574 6.31 6.17 -23.06
N ARG A 575 6.75 5.55 -21.95
CA ARG A 575 7.51 4.32 -21.97
C ARG A 575 6.74 3.18 -22.61
N ASN A 576 5.48 3.01 -22.24
CA ASN A 576 4.61 1.98 -22.80
C ASN A 576 4.37 2.19 -24.31
N ALA A 577 4.23 3.43 -24.76
CA ALA A 577 4.15 3.76 -26.17
C ALA A 577 5.42 3.31 -26.94
N ILE A 578 6.62 3.52 -26.36
CA ILE A 578 7.89 3.07 -26.96
C ILE A 578 7.95 1.54 -27.04
N VAL A 579 7.48 0.83 -26.00
CA VAL A 579 7.47 -0.65 -25.96
C VAL A 579 6.56 -1.23 -27.04
N HIS A 580 5.37 -0.65 -27.25
CA HIS A 580 4.38 -1.16 -28.19
C HIS A 580 4.57 -0.70 -29.65
N GLN A 581 5.30 0.41 -29.87
CA GLN A 581 5.49 0.96 -31.19
C GLN A 581 6.52 0.15 -31.99
N GLN A 582 6.14 -0.40 -33.15
CA GLN A 582 7.04 -1.19 -34.00
C GLN A 582 8.13 -0.35 -34.69
N ASP A 583 7.80 0.83 -35.17
CA ASP A 583 8.73 1.74 -35.84
C ASP A 583 8.85 3.06 -35.06
N LEU A 584 10.01 3.26 -34.41
CA LEU A 584 10.31 4.43 -33.60
C LEU A 584 10.92 5.61 -34.38
N ARG A 585 11.12 5.49 -35.68
CA ARG A 585 11.84 6.48 -36.50
C ARG A 585 11.26 7.90 -36.37
N VAL A 586 9.93 8.03 -36.40
CA VAL A 586 9.27 9.33 -36.26
C VAL A 586 9.46 9.90 -34.88
N HIS A 587 9.35 9.07 -33.85
CA HIS A 587 9.57 9.45 -32.45
C HIS A 587 11.02 9.89 -32.21
N VAL A 588 11.98 9.10 -32.69
CA VAL A 588 13.41 9.43 -32.58
C VAL A 588 13.73 10.72 -33.31
N ALA A 589 13.18 10.93 -34.52
CA ALA A 589 13.39 12.18 -35.26
C ALA A 589 12.90 13.41 -34.49
N ALA A 590 11.78 13.31 -33.78
CA ALA A 590 11.28 14.38 -32.91
C ALA A 590 12.24 14.63 -31.75
N VAL A 591 12.71 13.57 -31.07
CA VAL A 591 13.68 13.67 -29.97
C VAL A 591 14.99 14.32 -30.43
N LEU A 592 15.51 13.94 -31.62
CA LEU A 592 16.69 14.54 -32.20
C LEU A 592 16.51 16.05 -32.44
N ASP A 593 15.36 16.43 -33.03
CA ASP A 593 15.04 17.84 -33.30
C ASP A 593 14.90 18.67 -32.01
N ASP A 594 14.27 18.14 -30.95
CA ASP A 594 14.10 18.79 -29.65
C ASP A 594 15.44 19.05 -28.96
N VAL A 595 16.30 18.02 -28.91
CA VAL A 595 17.64 18.12 -28.31
C VAL A 595 18.49 19.14 -29.05
N LEU A 596 18.52 19.10 -30.40
CA LEU A 596 19.24 20.07 -31.19
C LEU A 596 18.74 21.49 -30.95
N ALA A 597 17.42 21.69 -30.97
CA ALA A 597 16.85 23.01 -30.73
C ALA A 597 17.19 23.55 -29.36
N ALA A 598 17.25 22.70 -28.33
CA ALA A 598 17.64 23.08 -26.98
C ALA A 598 19.14 23.47 -26.92
N GLU A 599 20.04 22.67 -27.53
CA GLU A 599 21.47 22.92 -27.52
C GLU A 599 21.83 24.20 -28.29
N VAL A 600 21.25 24.39 -29.48
CA VAL A 600 21.45 25.61 -30.30
C VAL A 600 20.94 26.84 -29.56
N ARG A 601 19.75 26.80 -28.95
CA ARG A 601 19.20 27.93 -28.18
C ARG A 601 20.11 28.27 -26.99
N THR A 602 20.58 27.26 -26.26
CA THR A 602 21.45 27.45 -25.09
C THR A 602 22.79 28.08 -25.51
N ALA A 603 23.42 27.58 -26.58
CA ALA A 603 24.68 28.10 -27.07
C ALA A 603 24.55 29.56 -27.55
N LEU A 604 23.48 29.86 -28.28
CA LEU A 604 23.25 31.24 -28.78
C LEU A 604 22.94 32.22 -27.64
N ARG A 605 22.16 31.81 -26.64
CA ARG A 605 21.91 32.65 -25.43
C ARG A 605 23.17 32.92 -24.64
N ALA A 606 24.08 31.95 -24.57
CA ALA A 606 25.38 32.08 -23.89
C ALA A 606 26.42 32.88 -24.71
N GLY A 607 26.08 33.29 -25.95
CA GLY A 607 27.02 33.94 -26.84
C GLY A 607 28.18 33.03 -27.30
N SER A 608 27.97 31.72 -27.31
CA SER A 608 29.01 30.74 -27.65
C SER A 608 29.41 30.89 -29.11
N ASP A 609 30.69 30.67 -29.42
CA ASP A 609 31.19 30.62 -30.80
C ASP A 609 30.85 29.28 -31.48
N ALA A 610 31.13 29.20 -32.77
CA ALA A 610 30.86 28.02 -33.55
C ALA A 610 31.63 26.78 -33.07
N LEU A 611 32.84 26.93 -32.60
CA LEU A 611 33.66 25.86 -32.11
C LEU A 611 33.10 25.24 -30.84
N SER A 612 32.64 26.08 -29.94
CA SER A 612 31.96 25.66 -28.70
C SER A 612 30.65 24.96 -28.96
N LEU A 613 29.84 25.44 -29.93
CA LEU A 613 28.61 24.76 -30.31
C LEU A 613 28.91 23.39 -30.95
N VAL A 614 29.85 23.28 -31.87
CA VAL A 614 30.26 22.03 -32.50
C VAL A 614 30.78 21.04 -31.42
N ALA A 615 31.60 21.49 -30.50
CA ALA A 615 32.06 20.64 -29.40
C ALA A 615 30.92 20.09 -28.52
N ARG A 616 29.89 20.89 -28.24
CA ARG A 616 28.67 20.45 -27.54
C ARG A 616 27.89 19.42 -28.36
N LEU A 617 27.65 19.67 -29.65
CA LEU A 617 26.94 18.74 -30.52
C LEU A 617 27.70 17.43 -30.73
N THR A 618 29.05 17.45 -30.75
CA THR A 618 29.87 16.24 -30.87
C THR A 618 29.73 15.30 -29.68
N ARG A 619 29.31 15.80 -28.52
CA ARG A 619 28.97 14.93 -27.39
C ARG A 619 27.67 14.15 -27.59
N LEU A 620 26.83 14.57 -28.52
CA LEU A 620 25.53 13.95 -28.80
C LEU A 620 25.60 13.03 -30.03
N TYR A 621 26.26 13.48 -31.10
CA TYR A 621 26.38 12.73 -32.35
C TYR A 621 27.65 13.10 -33.09
N PRO A 622 28.16 12.26 -34.03
CA PRO A 622 29.34 12.57 -34.84
C PRO A 622 29.06 13.71 -35.84
N VAL A 623 29.49 14.93 -35.53
CA VAL A 623 29.28 16.12 -36.36
C VAL A 623 30.21 16.08 -37.55
N ALA A 624 29.65 15.99 -38.78
CA ALA A 624 30.40 16.07 -40.05
C ALA A 624 30.30 17.46 -40.71
N GLY A 625 29.18 18.16 -40.46
CA GLY A 625 28.86 19.46 -41.07
C GLY A 625 29.35 20.69 -40.34
N ALA A 626 30.45 20.62 -39.55
CA ALA A 626 30.96 21.71 -38.73
C ALA A 626 31.15 23.02 -39.49
N SER A 627 31.65 22.97 -40.74
CA SER A 627 31.84 24.13 -41.59
C SER A 627 30.52 24.82 -42.02
N SER A 628 29.46 24.04 -42.18
CA SER A 628 28.10 24.56 -42.49
C SER A 628 27.49 25.28 -41.29
N ILE A 629 27.70 24.74 -40.10
CA ILE A 629 27.27 25.33 -38.82
C ILE A 629 28.02 26.65 -38.57
N ASP A 630 29.33 26.65 -38.73
CA ASP A 630 30.18 27.83 -38.61
C ASP A 630 29.76 28.94 -39.63
N SER A 631 29.54 28.55 -40.87
CA SER A 631 29.08 29.49 -41.89
C SER A 631 27.69 30.09 -41.60
N ALA A 632 26.80 29.31 -40.96
CA ALA A 632 25.48 29.78 -40.54
C ALA A 632 25.60 30.75 -39.36
N MET A 633 26.50 30.52 -38.40
CA MET A 633 26.76 31.40 -37.26
C MET A 633 27.39 32.73 -37.69
N ARG A 634 28.35 32.73 -38.63
CA ARG A 634 29.00 33.94 -39.12
C ARG A 634 28.09 34.88 -39.92
N ARG A 635 27.00 34.37 -40.47
CA ARG A 635 26.03 35.20 -41.25
C ARG A 635 25.30 36.23 -40.39
N GLY A 636 25.26 36.07 -39.09
CA GLY A 636 24.73 37.05 -38.15
C GLY A 636 23.28 37.50 -38.38
N GLY A 637 22.67 38.25 -37.45
CA GLY A 637 21.34 38.81 -37.59
C GLY A 637 20.21 37.96 -37.04
N LYS A 638 18.96 38.41 -37.13
CA LYS A 638 17.77 37.75 -36.60
C LYS A 638 17.53 36.33 -37.15
N ASP A 639 18.07 36.02 -38.36
CA ASP A 639 17.92 34.72 -39.03
C ASP A 639 19.06 33.74 -38.71
N SER A 640 20.05 34.14 -37.92
CA SER A 640 21.20 33.30 -37.56
C SER A 640 20.80 32.04 -36.83
N ALA A 641 19.89 32.16 -35.84
CA ALA A 641 19.41 31.01 -35.04
C ALA A 641 18.69 29.97 -35.90
N ALA A 642 17.83 30.39 -36.83
CA ALA A 642 17.11 29.51 -37.75
C ALA A 642 18.08 28.84 -38.73
N GLY A 643 19.07 29.57 -39.22
CA GLY A 643 20.12 29.06 -40.11
C GLY A 643 21.02 28.00 -39.44
N VAL A 644 21.45 28.26 -38.23
CA VAL A 644 22.26 27.33 -37.42
C VAL A 644 21.47 26.06 -37.11
N LEU A 645 20.21 26.20 -36.70
CA LEU A 645 19.34 25.05 -36.43
C LEU A 645 19.09 24.22 -37.68
N ALA A 646 18.85 24.86 -38.82
CA ALA A 646 18.66 24.17 -40.10
C ALA A 646 19.93 23.44 -40.58
N ALA A 647 21.12 24.01 -40.36
CA ALA A 647 22.38 23.35 -40.66
C ALA A 647 22.60 22.13 -39.78
N SER A 648 22.42 22.28 -38.47
CA SER A 648 22.55 21.19 -37.49
C SER A 648 21.52 20.07 -37.73
N ARG A 649 20.29 20.39 -38.10
CA ARG A 649 19.26 19.41 -38.48
C ARG A 649 19.65 18.56 -39.71
N ARG A 650 20.23 19.17 -40.71
CA ARG A 650 20.71 18.41 -41.89
C ARG A 650 21.84 17.47 -41.53
N ASP A 651 22.76 17.94 -40.70
CA ASP A 651 23.93 17.17 -40.30
C ASP A 651 23.53 15.95 -39.45
N ILE A 652 22.69 16.11 -38.42
CA ILE A 652 22.26 14.99 -37.56
C ILE A 652 21.41 13.98 -38.35
N ARG A 653 20.57 14.42 -39.26
CA ARG A 653 19.80 13.50 -40.12
C ARG A 653 20.71 12.65 -40.99
N GLN A 654 21.72 13.26 -41.60
CA GLN A 654 22.71 12.53 -42.38
C GLN A 654 23.50 11.54 -41.52
N ALA A 655 23.89 11.95 -40.30
CA ALA A 655 24.56 11.07 -39.32
C ALA A 655 23.66 9.89 -38.94
N TYR A 656 22.36 10.13 -38.75
CA TYR A 656 21.39 9.08 -38.44
C TYR A 656 21.20 8.09 -39.62
N GLU A 657 21.05 8.59 -40.86
CA GLU A 657 20.94 7.76 -42.04
C GLU A 657 22.21 6.91 -42.26
N ASN A 658 23.38 7.50 -42.07
CA ASN A 658 24.64 6.77 -42.10
C ASN A 658 24.72 5.68 -41.06
N ARG A 659 24.22 5.94 -39.83
CA ARG A 659 24.18 4.95 -38.74
C ARG A 659 23.21 3.80 -39.05
N GLU A 660 22.04 4.11 -39.58
CA GLU A 660 21.06 3.10 -40.02
C GLU A 660 21.62 2.25 -41.19
N ALA A 661 22.31 2.86 -42.16
CA ALA A 661 22.96 2.14 -43.23
C ALA A 661 24.07 1.18 -42.77
N GLN A 662 24.82 1.59 -41.74
CA GLN A 662 25.86 0.74 -41.13
C GLN A 662 25.31 -0.47 -40.39
N LEU A 663 24.21 -0.30 -39.64
CA LEU A 663 23.66 -1.33 -38.72
C LEU A 663 22.58 -2.19 -39.39
N GLY A 664 21.95 -1.68 -40.42
CA GLY A 664 20.72 -2.22 -40.98
C GLY A 664 19.48 -1.83 -40.13
N ARG A 665 18.32 -1.82 -40.79
CA ARG A 665 17.06 -1.29 -40.27
C ARG A 665 16.63 -2.00 -38.96
N ASP A 666 16.70 -3.32 -38.93
CA ASP A 666 16.19 -4.10 -37.77
C ASP A 666 17.02 -3.88 -36.52
N ILE A 667 18.35 -3.82 -36.67
CA ILE A 667 19.25 -3.55 -35.56
C ILE A 667 19.08 -2.11 -35.08
N MET A 668 18.91 -1.19 -36.00
CA MET A 668 18.67 0.23 -35.69
C MET A 668 17.39 0.41 -34.85
N ARG A 669 16.27 -0.22 -35.25
CA ARG A 669 15.00 -0.19 -34.44
C ARG A 669 15.18 -0.74 -33.02
N LYS A 670 15.95 -1.84 -32.88
CA LYS A 670 16.28 -2.41 -31.55
C LYS A 670 17.15 -1.45 -30.72
N LEU A 671 18.15 -0.82 -31.36
CA LEU A 671 19.01 0.16 -30.71
C LEU A 671 18.23 1.37 -30.21
N GLU A 672 17.36 1.93 -31.04
CA GLU A 672 16.51 3.07 -30.69
C GLU A 672 15.64 2.77 -29.48
N ARG A 673 14.96 1.62 -29.47
CA ARG A 673 14.15 1.19 -28.33
C ARG A 673 15.00 1.03 -27.08
N ALA A 674 16.13 0.34 -27.19
CA ALA A 674 17.03 0.13 -26.05
C ALA A 674 17.60 1.45 -25.51
N ALA A 675 17.98 2.39 -26.38
CA ALA A 675 18.49 3.70 -25.98
C ALA A 675 17.43 4.52 -25.23
N LEU A 676 16.21 4.58 -25.77
CA LEU A 676 15.11 5.32 -25.15
C LEU A 676 14.73 4.70 -23.79
N LEU A 677 14.52 3.38 -23.74
CA LEU A 677 14.11 2.71 -22.50
C LEU A 677 15.19 2.77 -21.42
N SER A 678 16.47 2.47 -21.76
CA SER A 678 17.55 2.50 -20.76
C SER A 678 17.81 3.90 -20.23
N ALA A 679 17.74 4.93 -21.07
CA ALA A 679 17.88 6.31 -20.64
C ALA A 679 16.73 6.72 -19.70
N THR A 680 15.49 6.34 -20.05
CA THR A 680 14.30 6.60 -19.22
C THR A 680 14.41 5.89 -17.89
N ASP A 681 14.70 4.58 -17.88
CA ASP A 681 14.75 3.76 -16.67
C ASP A 681 15.83 4.24 -15.69
N LYS A 682 16.98 4.69 -16.19
CA LYS A 682 18.04 5.24 -15.38
C LYS A 682 17.63 6.59 -14.75
N ALA A 683 17.22 7.54 -15.58
CA ALA A 683 16.89 8.88 -15.12
C ALA A 683 15.64 8.88 -14.20
N TRP A 684 14.67 7.99 -14.47
CA TRP A 684 13.49 7.85 -13.62
C TRP A 684 13.83 7.36 -12.21
N ARG A 685 14.75 6.39 -12.06
CA ARG A 685 15.22 5.94 -10.74
C ARG A 685 15.90 7.07 -9.96
N GLU A 686 16.77 7.84 -10.61
CA GLU A 686 17.41 9.01 -10.02
C GLU A 686 16.38 10.08 -9.61
N HIS A 687 15.35 10.27 -10.43
CA HIS A 687 14.25 11.20 -10.16
C HIS A 687 13.39 10.77 -8.97
N LEU A 688 13.08 9.46 -8.82
CA LEU A 688 12.34 8.95 -7.66
C LEU A 688 13.07 9.26 -6.35
N ALA A 689 14.39 9.08 -6.31
CA ALA A 689 15.20 9.44 -5.15
C ALA A 689 15.16 10.95 -4.89
N ALA A 690 15.38 11.78 -5.91
CA ALA A 690 15.34 13.24 -5.78
C ALA A 690 13.96 13.76 -5.32
N MET A 691 12.86 13.14 -5.74
CA MET A 691 11.51 13.49 -5.28
C MET A 691 11.26 13.10 -3.82
N SER A 692 11.83 11.98 -3.36
CA SER A 692 11.79 11.57 -1.95
C SER A 692 12.51 12.59 -1.07
N ASP A 693 13.72 13.00 -1.47
CA ASP A 693 14.51 14.02 -0.77
C ASP A 693 13.81 15.38 -0.76
N LEU A 694 13.19 15.76 -1.90
CA LEU A 694 12.43 16.99 -2.00
C LEU A 694 11.22 16.99 -1.05
N LEU A 695 10.47 15.90 -0.97
CA LEU A 695 9.34 15.76 -0.05
C LEU A 695 9.80 15.86 1.41
N SER A 696 10.86 15.13 1.76
CA SER A 696 11.45 15.16 3.10
C SER A 696 11.91 16.57 3.49
N SER A 697 12.60 17.26 2.58
CA SER A 697 13.04 18.64 2.76
C SER A 697 11.87 19.63 2.91
N ALA A 698 10.78 19.44 2.14
CA ALA A 698 9.58 20.27 2.26
C ALA A 698 8.91 20.09 3.62
N MET A 699 8.87 18.86 4.15
CA MET A 699 8.34 18.58 5.48
C MET A 699 9.20 19.17 6.59
N ILE A 700 10.51 19.11 6.49
CA ILE A 700 11.46 19.71 7.46
C ILE A 700 11.32 21.25 7.45
N ARG A 701 11.27 21.88 6.26
CA ARG A 701 11.09 23.34 6.14
C ARG A 701 9.78 23.85 6.75
N ALA A 702 8.80 22.97 6.85
CA ALA A 702 7.50 23.31 7.44
C ALA A 702 7.51 23.39 8.98
N ALA A 703 8.64 23.21 9.66
CA ALA A 703 8.83 23.12 11.12
C ALA A 703 7.76 23.87 11.94
N GLY A 704 6.68 23.16 12.34
CA GLY A 704 5.54 23.71 13.10
C GLY A 704 4.39 24.32 12.28
N GLY A 705 4.43 24.28 10.94
CA GLY A 705 3.36 24.71 10.02
C GLY A 705 3.07 23.70 8.91
N ALA A 706 2.09 23.98 8.06
CA ALA A 706 1.84 23.15 6.88
C ALA A 706 2.93 23.40 5.80
N PRO A 707 3.45 22.36 5.12
CA PRO A 707 4.41 22.54 4.05
C PRO A 707 3.77 23.30 2.86
N SER A 708 4.57 24.12 2.17
CA SER A 708 4.11 24.90 1.01
C SER A 708 3.98 23.99 -0.22
N LEU A 709 2.75 23.61 -0.57
CA LEU A 709 2.47 22.83 -1.79
C LEU A 709 2.91 23.57 -3.08
N PRO A 710 2.68 24.88 -3.27
CA PRO A 710 3.12 25.57 -4.48
C PRO A 710 4.63 25.57 -4.67
N ASP A 711 5.42 25.69 -3.60
CA ASP A 711 6.88 25.63 -3.67
C ASP A 711 7.34 24.24 -4.04
N TYR A 712 6.77 23.20 -3.41
CA TYR A 712 7.03 21.81 -3.75
C TYR A 712 6.72 21.51 -5.23
N GLN A 713 5.55 21.93 -5.73
CA GLN A 713 5.15 21.75 -7.12
C GLN A 713 6.14 22.41 -8.09
N ARG A 714 6.62 23.61 -7.78
CA ARG A 714 7.58 24.32 -8.62
C ARG A 714 8.94 23.60 -8.66
N GLU A 715 9.46 23.17 -7.50
CA GLU A 715 10.71 22.42 -7.39
C GLU A 715 10.60 21.05 -8.08
N ALA A 716 9.51 20.34 -7.87
CA ALA A 716 9.21 19.05 -8.51
C ALA A 716 9.11 19.16 -10.05
N ALA A 717 8.49 20.23 -10.56
CA ALA A 717 8.41 20.50 -12.00
C ALA A 717 9.80 20.78 -12.60
N ALA A 718 10.67 21.49 -11.87
CA ALA A 718 12.05 21.73 -12.29
C ALA A 718 12.86 20.43 -12.36
N LEU A 719 12.75 19.57 -11.34
CA LEU A 719 13.39 18.25 -11.33
C LEU A 719 12.90 17.38 -12.51
N TYR A 720 11.59 17.32 -12.74
CA TYR A 720 11.02 16.54 -13.84
C TYR A 720 11.47 17.03 -15.21
N THR A 721 11.52 18.35 -15.41
CA THR A 721 12.03 18.95 -16.66
C THR A 721 13.51 18.59 -16.86
N GLY A 722 14.33 18.70 -15.83
CA GLY A 722 15.74 18.32 -15.87
C GLY A 722 15.92 16.84 -16.23
N MET A 723 15.14 15.96 -15.61
CA MET A 723 15.14 14.51 -15.88
C MET A 723 14.76 14.23 -17.33
N THR A 724 13.68 14.82 -17.87
CA THR A 724 13.25 14.59 -19.26
C THR A 724 14.28 15.08 -20.28
N ASP A 725 14.94 16.19 -20.01
CA ASP A 725 16.04 16.69 -20.85
C ASP A 725 17.26 15.74 -20.81
N GLN A 726 17.59 15.18 -19.63
CA GLN A 726 18.64 14.20 -19.50
C GLN A 726 18.32 12.91 -20.25
N VAL A 727 17.08 12.39 -20.17
CA VAL A 727 16.62 11.23 -20.92
C VAL A 727 16.87 11.42 -22.41
N ARG A 728 16.37 12.54 -22.98
CA ARG A 728 16.51 12.84 -24.41
C ARG A 728 17.97 12.90 -24.85
N ARG A 729 18.82 13.62 -24.12
CA ARG A 729 20.27 13.74 -24.42
C ARG A 729 20.98 12.39 -24.35
N THR A 730 20.69 11.60 -23.32
CA THR A 730 21.32 10.28 -23.12
C THR A 730 20.88 9.33 -24.23
N ALA A 731 19.60 9.32 -24.58
CA ALA A 731 19.10 8.48 -25.66
C ALA A 731 19.75 8.84 -27.01
N VAL A 732 19.85 10.13 -27.34
CA VAL A 732 20.53 10.59 -28.56
C VAL A 732 21.99 10.13 -28.57
N ASN A 733 22.74 10.36 -27.50
CA ASN A 733 24.12 9.90 -27.38
C ASN A 733 24.25 8.39 -27.59
N GLN A 734 23.39 7.58 -26.96
CA GLN A 734 23.43 6.12 -27.08
C GLN A 734 23.10 5.65 -28.51
N ILE A 735 22.15 6.27 -29.19
CA ILE A 735 21.82 5.94 -30.61
C ILE A 735 23.06 6.05 -31.51
N PHE A 736 23.88 7.08 -31.30
CA PHE A 736 25.04 7.30 -32.14
C PHE A 736 26.31 6.59 -31.69
N TYR A 737 26.55 6.50 -30.36
CA TYR A 737 27.83 6.05 -29.81
C TYR A 737 27.82 4.67 -29.17
N ALA A 738 26.64 4.04 -28.98
CA ALA A 738 26.61 2.69 -28.39
C ALA A 738 27.38 1.68 -29.25
N LYS A 739 28.25 0.91 -28.62
CA LYS A 739 28.98 -0.20 -29.26
C LYS A 739 28.10 -1.45 -29.24
N ILE A 740 27.67 -1.90 -30.43
CA ILE A 740 26.85 -3.10 -30.55
C ILE A 740 27.74 -4.31 -30.71
N LYS A 741 27.68 -5.24 -29.77
CA LYS A 741 28.27 -6.57 -29.91
C LYS A 741 27.23 -7.49 -30.52
N LEU A 742 27.37 -7.78 -31.82
CA LEU A 742 26.56 -8.80 -32.47
C LEU A 742 27.03 -10.17 -31.96
N ARG A 743 26.19 -10.88 -31.18
CA ARG A 743 26.45 -12.32 -30.95
C ARG A 743 26.15 -13.02 -32.27
N PRO A 744 27.04 -13.93 -32.77
CA PRO A 744 26.72 -14.73 -33.93
C PRO A 744 25.45 -15.53 -33.62
N SER A 745 24.51 -15.53 -34.56
CA SER A 745 23.32 -16.37 -34.49
C SER A 745 23.76 -17.84 -34.63
N GLY A 746 23.86 -18.55 -33.50
CA GLY A 746 24.19 -19.98 -33.50
C GLY A 746 25.15 -20.38 -32.40
N SER A 747 24.65 -20.53 -31.21
CA SER A 747 25.10 -21.55 -30.23
C SER A 747 24.02 -21.73 -29.17
#